data_d6318089945b7ac05b60511ede4a6886
#
_entry.id   d6318089945b7ac05b60511ede4a6886
#
_cell.length_a   1.000
_cell.length_b   1.000
_cell.length_c   1.000
_cell.angle_alpha   90.00
_cell.angle_beta   90.00
_cell.angle_gamma   90.00
#
_symmetry.space_group_name_H-M   'P 1'
#
loop_
_entity.id
_entity.type
_entity.pdbx_description
1 polymer ?
#
loop_
_entity_poly.entity_id
_entity_poly.type
_entity_poly.pdbx_seq_one_letter_code
_entity_poly.pdbx_strand_id
1 'polypeptide(L)'
;MLLENIPQALAQELNIRPEQAKAAIKLLDEGNTVPFIARYRKEATGELEDEQLRKLEERLAYLRNFVKRQEEILNKIAEQGKLTEELQQAIEKTTKLQELEDIYLPFKQKKRTRAQKAREKGLEPLSTTILWQKDTKGSVEKEASKYINPELEVNTWQEAMEGARDIIAEIISENAKLRQKLREYIHQHGQISTLMAEDTSETEEGQRFLMYKEYQEPVKTMPSHRILAINRGEKLGCLKVTLQLEEDKILHLIQKEYLQGPSIYQQDMKLAIEDSWKRLLSPSLERELRSQLTEMAEAQAISIFGTNLKQLLLQAPLAGYTVMGLDPGYRTGCKMAVVSPTGQVLHHGVLYLTHGEGRAAQSARTMLEVIRRYQVGLISIGNGTASLETEEFTAKLIKDNKLDVHYIITNEAGASVYSASALAKEELPEYDVTIRGAVSIARRVQDPLAELVKIDPKSIGVGQYQHDVNQKQLSDTLDQTVEAAVNHVGVELNTASQALLKHIAGINGSIAKNIVAYRNENGSFHNRKELLKVARLGKAAFTQCAGFLRIKDSTTPLDNTPVHPESYELAQKVLAHFGMNTDQLVDKNHLALLKAKIKETNVNRLAKELDCGIPTLKDILEALIKPGRDPREDLPAPLTRKAVVKLSDIQPGTIMQGTVRNITDFGVFVDIGIKTAGLIHISELSNRRVKHPADVVAVGDILKVMVISVDEKRGRIGLSLKQAQQAS
;
A
#
# COMPACT_ATOMS: atom_id res chain seq x y z
N MET A 1 27.03 -12.71 1.12
CA MET A 1 27.05 -11.24 1.44
C MET A 1 27.42 -11.09 2.90
N LEU A 2 28.37 -10.22 3.28
CA LEU A 2 28.69 -9.95 4.69
C LEU A 2 27.79 -8.81 5.21
N LEU A 3 27.50 -8.81 6.51
CA LEU A 3 26.72 -7.73 7.15
C LEU A 3 27.31 -6.34 6.90
N GLU A 4 28.64 -6.24 6.80
CA GLU A 4 29.36 -4.99 6.50
C GLU A 4 29.06 -4.43 5.10
N ASN A 5 28.60 -5.24 4.17
CA ASN A 5 28.29 -4.84 2.80
C ASN A 5 26.83 -4.38 2.61
N ILE A 6 25.99 -4.51 3.64
CA ILE A 6 24.58 -4.10 3.57
C ILE A 6 24.42 -2.61 3.20
N PRO A 7 25.19 -1.65 3.79
CA PRO A 7 25.04 -0.24 3.42
C PRO A 7 25.34 0.04 1.94
N GLN A 8 26.34 -0.63 1.35
CA GLN A 8 26.67 -0.51 -0.06
C GLN A 8 25.57 -1.10 -0.96
N ALA A 9 25.05 -2.27 -0.58
CA ALA A 9 23.95 -2.92 -1.31
C ALA A 9 22.69 -2.05 -1.31
N LEU A 10 22.31 -1.51 -0.15
CA LEU A 10 21.17 -0.59 -0.03
C LEU A 10 21.38 0.69 -0.83
N ALA A 11 22.60 1.25 -0.82
CA ALA A 11 22.91 2.44 -1.57
C ALA A 11 22.72 2.23 -3.08
N GLN A 12 23.13 1.09 -3.61
CA GLN A 12 22.94 0.72 -5.02
C GLN A 12 21.46 0.48 -5.35
N GLU A 13 20.74 -0.29 -4.52
CA GLU A 13 19.34 -0.62 -4.75
C GLU A 13 18.43 0.62 -4.73
N LEU A 14 18.70 1.55 -3.80
CA LEU A 14 17.85 2.73 -3.57
C LEU A 14 18.37 3.98 -4.29
N ASN A 15 19.46 3.87 -5.03
CA ASN A 15 20.11 4.98 -5.74
C ASN A 15 20.44 6.17 -4.80
N ILE A 16 21.00 5.86 -3.62
CA ILE A 16 21.45 6.83 -2.62
C ILE A 16 22.96 6.66 -2.38
N ARG A 17 23.56 7.61 -1.67
CA ARG A 17 24.99 7.51 -1.33
C ARG A 17 25.20 6.51 -0.18
N PRO A 18 26.32 5.76 -0.16
CA PRO A 18 26.63 4.81 0.91
C PRO A 18 26.63 5.45 2.32
N GLU A 19 27.09 6.70 2.42
CA GLU A 19 27.10 7.44 3.69
C GLU A 19 25.69 7.76 4.19
N GLN A 20 24.74 8.03 3.29
CA GLN A 20 23.34 8.23 3.63
C GLN A 20 22.73 6.92 4.17
N ALA A 21 23.02 5.79 3.51
CA ALA A 21 22.56 4.48 3.98
C ALA A 21 23.13 4.15 5.37
N LYS A 22 24.44 4.35 5.61
CA LYS A 22 25.07 4.14 6.93
C LYS A 22 24.45 4.99 8.02
N ALA A 23 24.23 6.28 7.75
CA ALA A 23 23.64 7.21 8.71
C ALA A 23 22.19 6.83 9.05
N ALA A 24 21.38 6.48 8.03
CA ALA A 24 20.02 6.04 8.22
C ALA A 24 19.94 4.73 9.03
N ILE A 25 20.76 3.72 8.69
CA ILE A 25 20.85 2.46 9.44
C ILE A 25 21.18 2.73 10.92
N LYS A 26 22.20 3.57 11.17
CA LYS A 26 22.60 3.92 12.55
C LYS A 26 21.45 4.54 13.33
N LEU A 27 20.75 5.51 12.75
CA LEU A 27 19.61 6.17 13.39
C LEU A 27 18.45 5.20 13.67
N LEU A 28 18.14 4.29 12.74
CA LEU A 28 17.13 3.25 12.93
C LEU A 28 17.53 2.27 14.04
N ASP A 29 18.79 1.85 14.09
CA ASP A 29 19.32 0.95 15.13
C ASP A 29 19.34 1.61 16.52
N GLU A 30 19.47 2.93 16.58
CA GLU A 30 19.30 3.73 17.80
C GLU A 30 17.83 3.86 18.26
N GLY A 31 16.87 3.31 17.49
CA GLY A 31 15.45 3.30 17.81
C GLY A 31 14.71 4.57 17.42
N ASN A 32 15.27 5.39 16.52
CA ASN A 32 14.56 6.54 16.01
C ASN A 32 13.49 6.10 14.99
N THR A 33 12.34 6.75 15.02
CA THR A 33 11.23 6.51 14.09
C THR A 33 11.49 7.17 12.73
N VAL A 34 10.96 6.55 11.65
CA VAL A 34 11.12 7.10 10.29
C VAL A 34 10.63 8.54 10.16
N PRO A 35 9.44 8.95 10.67
CA PRO A 35 9.00 10.33 10.59
C PRO A 35 9.94 11.32 11.30
N PHE A 36 10.50 10.93 12.44
CA PHE A 36 11.46 11.75 13.16
C PHE A 36 12.77 11.93 12.38
N ILE A 37 13.31 10.85 11.83
CA ILE A 37 14.52 10.89 10.99
C ILE A 37 14.29 11.80 9.78
N ALA A 38 13.20 11.58 9.05
CA ALA A 38 12.88 12.33 7.83
C ALA A 38 12.76 13.83 8.08
N ARG A 39 12.24 14.23 9.24
CA ARG A 39 11.99 15.64 9.53
C ARG A 39 13.11 16.33 10.31
N TYR A 40 13.70 15.65 11.31
CA TYR A 40 14.62 16.27 12.26
C TYR A 40 16.05 15.78 12.20
N ARG A 41 16.38 14.88 11.27
CA ARG A 41 17.74 14.34 11.07
C ARG A 41 18.18 14.43 9.60
N LYS A 42 17.65 15.41 8.86
CA LYS A 42 17.92 15.63 7.43
C LYS A 42 19.40 15.77 7.11
N GLU A 43 20.14 16.51 7.96
CA GLU A 43 21.58 16.72 7.77
C GLU A 43 22.37 15.43 7.90
N ALA A 44 22.04 14.60 8.89
CA ALA A 44 22.70 13.33 9.09
C ALA A 44 22.47 12.34 7.94
N THR A 45 21.25 12.33 7.39
CA THR A 45 20.84 11.43 6.30
C THR A 45 21.05 12.01 4.90
N GLY A 46 21.46 13.31 4.80
CA GLY A 46 21.57 13.99 3.51
C GLY A 46 20.22 14.12 2.81
N GLU A 47 19.20 14.54 3.55
CA GLU A 47 17.82 14.85 3.10
C GLU A 47 17.04 13.64 2.55
N LEU A 48 17.25 12.44 3.10
CA LEU A 48 16.39 11.29 2.77
C LEU A 48 14.96 11.57 3.21
N GLU A 49 14.02 11.38 2.29
CA GLU A 49 12.59 11.55 2.53
C GLU A 49 11.98 10.33 3.24
N ASP A 50 10.79 10.51 3.84
CA ASP A 50 10.04 9.47 4.55
C ASP A 50 9.88 8.18 3.72
N GLU A 51 9.51 8.30 2.45
CA GLU A 51 9.34 7.15 1.56
C GLU A 51 10.65 6.40 1.29
N GLN A 52 11.76 7.13 1.12
CA GLN A 52 13.08 6.52 0.93
C GLN A 52 13.55 5.81 2.19
N LEU A 53 13.32 6.39 3.37
CA LEU A 53 13.67 5.79 4.66
C LEU A 53 12.83 4.54 4.96
N ARG A 54 11.54 4.51 4.63
CA ARG A 54 10.69 3.32 4.77
C ARG A 54 11.14 2.19 3.86
N LYS A 55 11.45 2.50 2.60
CA LYS A 55 12.02 1.52 1.68
C LYS A 55 13.37 0.99 2.18
N LEU A 56 14.19 1.87 2.75
CA LEU A 56 15.47 1.47 3.33
C LEU A 56 15.27 0.55 4.55
N GLU A 57 14.36 0.87 5.45
CA GLU A 57 14.04 0.05 6.63
C GLU A 57 13.56 -1.36 6.22
N GLU A 58 12.63 -1.44 5.26
CA GLU A 58 12.13 -2.71 4.72
C GLU A 58 13.25 -3.54 4.09
N ARG A 59 14.06 -2.91 3.22
CA ARG A 59 15.16 -3.59 2.56
C ARG A 59 16.27 -3.99 3.51
N LEU A 60 16.55 -3.19 4.53
CA LEU A 60 17.49 -3.52 5.60
C LEU A 60 17.06 -4.79 6.34
N ALA A 61 15.79 -4.88 6.73
CA ALA A 61 15.24 -6.07 7.37
C ALA A 61 15.37 -7.30 6.46
N TYR A 62 15.06 -7.17 5.17
CA TYR A 62 15.22 -8.24 4.18
C TYR A 62 16.68 -8.70 4.07
N LEU A 63 17.63 -7.76 3.90
CA LEU A 63 19.04 -8.11 3.73
C LEU A 63 19.65 -8.74 5.00
N ARG A 64 19.26 -8.29 6.18
CA ARG A 64 19.66 -8.92 7.45
C ARG A 64 19.15 -10.36 7.54
N ASN A 65 17.89 -10.60 7.18
CA ASN A 65 17.33 -11.96 7.14
C ASN A 65 18.00 -12.81 6.07
N PHE A 66 18.36 -12.23 4.93
CA PHE A 66 19.07 -12.93 3.87
C PHE A 66 20.47 -13.38 4.33
N VAL A 67 21.26 -12.49 4.96
CA VAL A 67 22.59 -12.85 5.50
C VAL A 67 22.47 -13.94 6.56
N LYS A 68 21.53 -13.81 7.47
CA LYS A 68 21.26 -14.86 8.48
C LYS A 68 20.93 -16.20 7.81
N ARG A 69 20.14 -16.17 6.74
CA ARG A 69 19.80 -17.39 5.99
C ARG A 69 21.02 -18.01 5.28
N GLN A 70 21.92 -17.17 4.73
CA GLN A 70 23.19 -17.68 4.18
C GLN A 70 24.02 -18.40 5.22
N GLU A 71 24.16 -17.81 6.41
CA GLU A 71 24.91 -18.40 7.52
C GLU A 71 24.28 -19.73 7.99
N GLU A 72 22.96 -19.78 8.12
CA GLU A 72 22.23 -21.02 8.46
C GLU A 72 22.48 -22.14 7.44
N ILE A 73 22.49 -21.81 6.14
CA ILE A 73 22.72 -22.78 5.07
C ILE A 73 24.18 -23.26 5.08
N LEU A 74 25.14 -22.36 5.21
CA LEU A 74 26.55 -22.73 5.30
C LEU A 74 26.81 -23.67 6.48
N ASN A 75 26.25 -23.37 7.66
CA ASN A 75 26.39 -24.22 8.83
C ASN A 75 25.76 -25.61 8.61
N LYS A 76 24.56 -25.70 8.04
CA LYS A 76 23.89 -26.98 7.76
C LYS A 76 24.63 -27.85 6.76
N ILE A 77 25.27 -27.24 5.75
CA ILE A 77 26.07 -27.98 4.77
C ILE A 77 27.39 -28.43 5.39
N ALA A 78 28.01 -27.58 6.26
CA ALA A 78 29.21 -27.93 6.99
C ALA A 78 28.99 -29.10 7.98
N GLU A 79 27.87 -29.08 8.72
CA GLU A 79 27.45 -30.19 9.60
C GLU A 79 27.30 -31.53 8.86
N GLN A 80 26.92 -31.49 7.55
CA GLN A 80 26.87 -32.68 6.72
C GLN A 80 28.24 -33.10 6.15
N GLY A 81 29.31 -32.35 6.43
CA GLY A 81 30.64 -32.61 5.89
C GLY A 81 30.77 -32.42 4.37
N LYS A 82 29.85 -31.65 3.77
CA LYS A 82 29.75 -31.47 2.30
C LYS A 82 30.15 -30.06 1.85
N LEU A 83 30.59 -29.18 2.74
CA LEU A 83 30.98 -27.82 2.40
C LEU A 83 32.37 -27.81 1.74
N THR A 84 32.42 -27.45 0.46
CA THR A 84 33.68 -27.21 -0.28
C THR A 84 33.90 -25.71 -0.41
N GLU A 85 35.17 -25.29 -0.68
CA GLU A 85 35.50 -23.88 -0.91
C GLU A 85 34.72 -23.25 -2.08
N GLU A 86 34.52 -24.03 -3.16
CA GLU A 86 33.76 -23.58 -4.32
C GLU A 86 32.28 -23.35 -3.97
N LEU A 87 31.70 -24.25 -3.18
CA LEU A 87 30.30 -24.15 -2.74
C LEU A 87 30.12 -22.97 -1.79
N GLN A 88 31.03 -22.77 -0.86
CA GLN A 88 31.04 -21.63 0.03
C GLN A 88 31.08 -20.32 -0.76
N GLN A 89 32.03 -20.18 -1.70
CA GLN A 89 32.13 -19.00 -2.56
C GLN A 89 30.86 -18.78 -3.41
N ALA A 90 30.24 -19.86 -3.90
CA ALA A 90 29.01 -19.78 -4.66
C ALA A 90 27.86 -19.23 -3.79
N ILE A 91 27.71 -19.73 -2.55
CA ILE A 91 26.72 -19.26 -1.59
C ILE A 91 26.98 -17.79 -1.23
N GLU A 92 28.21 -17.39 -0.92
CA GLU A 92 28.57 -16.04 -0.52
C GLU A 92 28.34 -15.01 -1.64
N LYS A 93 28.47 -15.42 -2.90
CA LYS A 93 28.22 -14.55 -4.08
C LYS A 93 26.74 -14.33 -4.38
N THR A 94 25.85 -15.15 -3.85
CA THR A 94 24.40 -14.98 -4.12
C THR A 94 23.88 -13.69 -3.53
N THR A 95 22.97 -13.04 -4.24
CA THR A 95 22.30 -11.81 -3.83
C THR A 95 20.78 -11.98 -3.71
N LYS A 96 20.25 -13.11 -4.20
CA LYS A 96 18.83 -13.42 -4.21
C LYS A 96 18.54 -14.69 -3.40
N LEU A 97 17.48 -14.64 -2.60
CA LEU A 97 17.07 -15.76 -1.77
C LEU A 97 16.80 -17.03 -2.60
N GLN A 98 16.22 -16.88 -3.78
CA GLN A 98 15.91 -18.01 -4.67
C GLN A 98 17.16 -18.74 -5.16
N GLU A 99 18.19 -17.99 -5.55
CA GLU A 99 19.48 -18.58 -5.97
C GLU A 99 20.14 -19.32 -4.81
N LEU A 100 20.05 -18.77 -3.61
CA LEU A 100 20.56 -19.38 -2.39
C LEU A 100 19.82 -20.69 -2.06
N GLU A 101 18.50 -20.69 -2.13
CA GLU A 101 17.69 -21.91 -1.87
C GLU A 101 17.91 -22.98 -2.93
N ASP A 102 18.15 -22.63 -4.20
CA ASP A 102 18.48 -23.59 -5.24
C ASP A 102 19.83 -24.28 -5.00
N ILE A 103 20.85 -23.51 -4.56
CA ILE A 103 22.16 -24.11 -4.20
C ILE A 103 22.00 -25.03 -2.99
N TYR A 104 21.11 -24.70 -2.06
CA TYR A 104 20.85 -25.52 -0.87
C TYR A 104 19.96 -26.74 -1.15
N LEU A 105 19.20 -26.76 -2.25
CA LEU A 105 18.19 -27.79 -2.54
C LEU A 105 18.73 -29.23 -2.47
N PRO A 106 19.93 -29.59 -3.01
CA PRO A 106 20.51 -30.93 -2.92
C PRO A 106 20.86 -31.36 -1.47
N PHE A 107 21.08 -30.42 -0.57
CA PHE A 107 21.50 -30.65 0.83
C PHE A 107 20.32 -30.63 1.81
N LYS A 108 19.14 -30.24 1.34
CA LYS A 108 17.95 -30.14 2.18
C LYS A 108 17.44 -31.52 2.55
N GLN A 109 17.17 -31.74 3.86
CA GLN A 109 16.52 -32.96 4.29
C GLN A 109 15.13 -33.11 3.63
N LYS A 110 14.92 -34.18 2.92
CA LYS A 110 13.69 -34.46 2.19
C LYS A 110 12.90 -35.55 2.88
N LYS A 111 11.59 -35.54 2.67
CA LYS A 111 10.76 -36.72 2.93
C LYS A 111 11.22 -37.82 1.94
N ARG A 112 11.05 -39.13 2.30
CA ARG A 112 11.45 -40.27 1.52
C ARG A 112 10.97 -40.20 0.05
N THR A 113 11.86 -39.72 -0.86
CA THR A 113 11.59 -39.56 -2.30
C THR A 113 11.77 -40.92 -3.04
N ARG A 114 11.30 -41.00 -4.31
CA ARG A 114 11.59 -42.18 -5.15
C ARG A 114 13.10 -42.38 -5.33
N ALA A 115 13.82 -41.30 -5.59
CA ALA A 115 15.28 -41.31 -5.73
C ALA A 115 15.98 -41.77 -4.45
N GLN A 116 15.50 -41.33 -3.27
CA GLN A 116 16.07 -41.75 -2.00
C GLN A 116 15.83 -43.26 -1.77
N LYS A 117 14.61 -43.76 -2.06
CA LYS A 117 14.33 -45.18 -2.00
C LYS A 117 15.25 -45.98 -2.94
N ALA A 118 15.50 -45.45 -4.13
CA ALA A 118 16.41 -46.11 -5.10
C ALA A 118 17.87 -46.10 -4.62
N ARG A 119 18.33 -45.05 -3.94
CA ARG A 119 19.65 -45.02 -3.27
C ARG A 119 19.73 -46.05 -2.14
N GLU A 120 18.69 -46.16 -1.32
CA GLU A 120 18.60 -47.17 -0.25
C GLU A 120 18.65 -48.60 -0.81
N LYS A 121 18.18 -48.83 -2.05
CA LYS A 121 18.28 -50.06 -2.80
C LYS A 121 19.64 -50.29 -3.49
N GLY A 122 20.60 -49.36 -3.26
CA GLY A 122 21.98 -49.51 -3.80
C GLY A 122 22.14 -49.16 -5.28
N LEU A 123 21.20 -48.41 -5.88
CA LEU A 123 21.18 -48.08 -7.31
C LEU A 123 21.96 -46.82 -7.72
N GLU A 124 22.59 -46.14 -6.78
CA GLU A 124 23.35 -44.90 -7.04
C GLU A 124 24.56 -45.13 -7.99
N PRO A 125 25.37 -46.24 -7.87
CA PRO A 125 26.46 -46.46 -8.80
C PRO A 125 25.97 -46.69 -10.25
N LEU A 126 24.81 -47.36 -10.43
CA LEU A 126 24.19 -47.52 -11.74
C LEU A 126 23.77 -46.18 -12.34
N SER A 127 23.14 -45.32 -11.54
CA SER A 127 22.75 -43.96 -11.97
C SER A 127 23.96 -43.11 -12.38
N THR A 128 25.08 -43.22 -11.66
CA THR A 128 26.35 -42.57 -11.99
C THR A 128 26.93 -43.07 -13.34
N THR A 129 26.90 -44.36 -13.56
CA THR A 129 27.34 -44.97 -14.84
C THR A 129 26.51 -44.47 -16.02
N ILE A 130 25.19 -44.41 -15.86
CA ILE A 130 24.25 -43.89 -16.86
C ILE A 130 24.53 -42.40 -17.13
N LEU A 131 24.74 -41.59 -16.11
CA LEU A 131 25.06 -40.14 -16.25
C LEU A 131 26.38 -39.90 -17.00
N TRP A 132 27.38 -40.78 -16.82
CA TRP A 132 28.67 -40.62 -17.51
C TRP A 132 28.62 -40.96 -19.00
N GLN A 133 27.62 -41.75 -19.44
CA GLN A 133 27.36 -42.07 -20.85
C GLN A 133 28.61 -42.55 -21.63
N LYS A 134 29.58 -43.16 -20.96
CA LYS A 134 30.85 -43.60 -21.58
C LYS A 134 30.72 -44.87 -22.39
N ASP A 135 29.74 -45.71 -22.09
CA ASP A 135 29.56 -47.02 -22.72
C ASP A 135 28.86 -46.88 -24.07
N THR A 136 29.59 -47.09 -25.15
CA THR A 136 29.05 -47.02 -26.51
C THR A 136 28.70 -48.40 -27.08
N LYS A 137 29.16 -49.49 -26.42
CA LYS A 137 28.95 -50.88 -26.82
C LYS A 137 28.53 -51.71 -25.61
N GLY A 138 27.57 -52.59 -25.78
CA GLY A 138 27.06 -53.44 -24.70
C GLY A 138 25.55 -53.53 -24.69
N SER A 139 25.00 -54.15 -23.64
CA SER A 139 23.56 -54.21 -23.38
C SER A 139 23.23 -53.58 -22.04
N VAL A 140 22.29 -52.69 -22.04
CA VAL A 140 21.73 -52.07 -20.83
C VAL A 140 21.27 -53.12 -19.84
N GLU A 141 20.60 -54.16 -20.33
CA GLU A 141 20.14 -55.32 -19.54
C GLU A 141 21.28 -55.98 -18.77
N LYS A 142 22.39 -56.24 -19.45
CA LYS A 142 23.56 -56.90 -18.85
C LYS A 142 24.21 -56.01 -17.75
N GLU A 143 24.29 -54.73 -17.96
CA GLU A 143 24.85 -53.81 -16.97
C GLU A 143 23.92 -53.63 -15.77
N ALA A 144 22.62 -53.44 -15.99
CA ALA A 144 21.63 -53.29 -14.93
C ALA A 144 21.41 -54.61 -14.13
N SER A 145 21.56 -55.78 -14.76
CA SER A 145 21.45 -57.06 -14.06
C SER A 145 22.46 -57.25 -12.94
N LYS A 146 23.58 -56.51 -12.97
CA LYS A 146 24.59 -56.52 -11.89
C LYS A 146 24.05 -55.93 -10.58
N TYR A 147 22.96 -55.19 -10.62
CA TYR A 147 22.34 -54.49 -9.49
C TYR A 147 21.05 -55.16 -9.02
N ILE A 148 20.72 -56.35 -9.54
CA ILE A 148 19.60 -57.15 -9.04
C ILE A 148 19.94 -57.64 -7.65
N ASN A 149 19.11 -57.28 -6.67
CA ASN A 149 19.25 -57.70 -5.29
C ASN A 149 17.86 -57.85 -4.65
N PRO A 150 17.33 -59.07 -4.54
CA PRO A 150 16.02 -59.36 -3.96
C PRO A 150 15.89 -58.92 -2.48
N GLU A 151 16.99 -58.91 -1.70
CA GLU A 151 17.00 -58.49 -0.32
C GLU A 151 16.72 -56.98 -0.18
N LEU A 152 17.07 -56.21 -1.22
CA LEU A 152 16.79 -54.78 -1.33
C LEU A 152 15.57 -54.48 -2.24
N GLU A 153 14.74 -55.52 -2.51
CA GLU A 153 13.55 -55.40 -3.38
C GLU A 153 13.86 -54.91 -4.81
N VAL A 154 14.98 -55.35 -5.38
CA VAL A 154 15.31 -55.17 -6.79
C VAL A 154 15.34 -56.56 -7.46
N ASN A 155 14.23 -56.94 -8.07
CA ASN A 155 14.06 -58.29 -8.58
C ASN A 155 14.37 -58.42 -10.06
N THR A 156 14.33 -57.30 -10.81
CA THR A 156 14.53 -57.28 -12.26
C THR A 156 15.49 -56.17 -12.67
N TRP A 157 16.14 -56.33 -13.83
CA TRP A 157 16.99 -55.28 -14.39
C TRP A 157 16.18 -54.02 -14.76
N GLN A 158 14.89 -54.15 -15.11
CA GLN A 158 13.99 -53.04 -15.37
C GLN A 158 13.78 -52.23 -14.12
N GLU A 159 13.54 -52.85 -12.96
CA GLU A 159 13.43 -52.17 -11.67
C GLU A 159 14.73 -51.42 -11.28
N ALA A 160 15.88 -52.02 -11.56
CA ALA A 160 17.18 -51.37 -11.36
C ALA A 160 17.31 -50.09 -12.23
N MET A 161 16.94 -50.20 -13.51
CA MET A 161 16.97 -49.06 -14.43
C MET A 161 15.95 -47.98 -14.06
N GLU A 162 14.75 -48.37 -13.63
CA GLU A 162 13.73 -47.41 -13.17
C GLU A 162 14.21 -46.60 -11.95
N GLY A 163 14.77 -47.31 -10.96
CA GLY A 163 15.34 -46.64 -9.77
C GLY A 163 16.54 -45.76 -10.12
N ALA A 164 17.41 -46.17 -11.04
CA ALA A 164 18.51 -45.35 -11.51
C ALA A 164 18.02 -44.09 -12.25
N ARG A 165 16.98 -44.20 -13.09
CA ARG A 165 16.33 -43.05 -13.74
C ARG A 165 15.69 -42.08 -12.73
N ASP A 166 15.07 -42.59 -11.65
CA ASP A 166 14.52 -41.76 -10.59
C ASP A 166 15.61 -40.90 -9.88
N ILE A 167 16.79 -41.51 -9.65
CA ILE A 167 17.95 -40.79 -9.10
C ILE A 167 18.44 -39.70 -10.08
N ILE A 168 18.58 -40.05 -11.36
CA ILE A 168 19.02 -39.08 -12.39
C ILE A 168 18.02 -37.95 -12.54
N ALA A 169 16.73 -38.21 -12.55
CA ALA A 169 15.70 -37.23 -12.65
C ALA A 169 15.76 -36.23 -11.46
N GLU A 170 16.04 -36.71 -10.25
CA GLU A 170 16.24 -35.85 -9.08
C GLU A 170 17.50 -34.99 -9.22
N ILE A 171 18.64 -35.55 -9.63
CA ILE A 171 19.90 -34.82 -9.87
C ILE A 171 19.70 -33.70 -10.90
N ILE A 172 19.02 -33.97 -12.00
CA ILE A 172 18.70 -32.96 -13.02
C ILE A 172 17.83 -31.84 -12.42
N SER A 173 16.81 -32.22 -11.66
CA SER A 173 15.85 -31.26 -11.09
C SER A 173 16.45 -30.33 -10.04
N GLU A 174 17.55 -30.73 -9.42
CA GLU A 174 18.25 -30.00 -8.36
C GLU A 174 19.42 -29.15 -8.88
N ASN A 175 19.70 -29.20 -10.16
CA ASN A 175 20.76 -28.37 -10.74
C ASN A 175 20.37 -26.90 -10.75
N ALA A 176 20.99 -26.10 -9.88
CA ALA A 176 20.70 -24.69 -9.70
C ALA A 176 20.88 -23.87 -10.99
N LYS A 177 21.92 -24.15 -11.79
CA LYS A 177 22.18 -23.46 -13.06
C LYS A 177 21.09 -23.76 -14.10
N LEU A 178 20.66 -25.03 -14.18
CA LEU A 178 19.57 -25.42 -15.06
C LEU A 178 18.26 -24.76 -14.65
N ARG A 179 17.92 -24.78 -13.35
CA ARG A 179 16.73 -24.12 -12.82
C ARG A 179 16.72 -22.63 -13.17
N GLN A 180 17.84 -21.94 -13.04
CA GLN A 180 17.95 -20.53 -13.42
C GLN A 180 17.67 -20.33 -14.92
N LYS A 181 18.31 -21.10 -15.80
CA LYS A 181 18.07 -21.04 -17.26
C LYS A 181 16.59 -21.30 -17.62
N LEU A 182 15.98 -22.29 -16.99
CA LEU A 182 14.57 -22.62 -17.23
C LEU A 182 13.63 -21.51 -16.74
N ARG A 183 13.90 -20.88 -15.57
CA ARG A 183 13.14 -19.70 -15.11
C ARG A 183 13.19 -18.55 -16.11
N GLU A 184 14.39 -18.22 -16.59
CA GLU A 184 14.57 -17.16 -17.59
C GLU A 184 13.80 -17.49 -18.86
N TYR A 185 13.87 -18.75 -19.33
CA TYR A 185 13.11 -19.19 -20.48
C TYR A 185 11.59 -19.08 -20.26
N ILE A 186 11.09 -19.56 -19.13
CA ILE A 186 9.68 -19.54 -18.79
C ILE A 186 9.17 -18.10 -18.68
N HIS A 187 9.94 -17.22 -18.05
CA HIS A 187 9.57 -15.80 -17.94
C HIS A 187 9.48 -15.11 -19.31
N GLN A 188 10.36 -15.46 -20.25
CA GLN A 188 10.39 -14.84 -21.58
C GLN A 188 9.33 -15.40 -22.53
N HIS A 189 9.04 -16.72 -22.45
CA HIS A 189 8.24 -17.44 -23.43
C HIS A 189 6.95 -18.04 -22.88
N GLY A 190 6.79 -18.09 -21.56
CA GLY A 190 5.60 -18.62 -20.91
C GLY A 190 4.38 -17.76 -21.10
N GLN A 191 3.21 -18.40 -21.16
CA GLN A 191 1.91 -17.73 -21.26
C GLN A 191 0.99 -18.27 -20.17
N ILE A 192 0.30 -17.38 -19.47
CA ILE A 192 -0.80 -17.76 -18.58
C ILE A 192 -2.05 -17.92 -19.42
N SER A 193 -2.66 -19.08 -19.33
CA SER A 193 -3.93 -19.40 -19.98
C SER A 193 -5.01 -19.66 -18.95
N THR A 194 -6.21 -19.15 -19.21
CA THR A 194 -7.37 -19.40 -18.34
C THR A 194 -8.50 -19.99 -19.14
N LEU A 195 -9.23 -20.90 -18.52
CA LEU A 195 -10.46 -21.49 -19.02
C LEU A 195 -11.54 -21.34 -17.95
N MET A 196 -12.77 -21.02 -18.38
CA MET A 196 -13.92 -21.01 -17.47
C MET A 196 -14.18 -22.44 -16.98
N ALA A 197 -14.38 -22.61 -15.68
CA ALA A 197 -14.81 -23.88 -15.13
C ALA A 197 -16.22 -24.22 -15.61
N GLU A 198 -16.49 -25.51 -15.82
CA GLU A 198 -17.79 -26.00 -16.26
C GLU A 198 -18.88 -25.49 -15.30
N ASP A 199 -20.04 -25.13 -15.84
CA ASP A 199 -21.24 -24.67 -15.14
C ASP A 199 -21.13 -23.33 -14.37
N THR A 200 -19.99 -22.64 -14.43
CA THR A 200 -19.84 -21.34 -13.72
C THR A 200 -20.21 -20.12 -14.56
N SER A 201 -20.28 -20.27 -15.88
CA SER A 201 -20.53 -19.13 -16.80
C SER A 201 -21.89 -18.46 -16.63
N GLU A 202 -22.89 -19.16 -16.08
CA GLU A 202 -24.24 -18.65 -15.84
C GLU A 202 -24.43 -18.10 -14.41
N THR A 203 -23.49 -18.34 -13.52
CA THR A 203 -23.55 -17.82 -12.13
C THR A 203 -23.23 -16.32 -12.09
N GLU A 204 -23.78 -15.60 -11.11
CA GLU A 204 -23.48 -14.18 -10.89
C GLU A 204 -21.98 -13.93 -10.70
N GLU A 205 -21.30 -14.84 -10.02
CA GLU A 205 -19.84 -14.78 -9.81
C GLU A 205 -19.08 -15.02 -11.10
N GLY A 206 -19.44 -16.05 -11.89
CA GLY A 206 -18.80 -16.37 -13.17
C GLY A 206 -18.96 -15.27 -14.20
N GLN A 207 -20.09 -14.56 -14.22
CA GLN A 207 -20.32 -13.41 -15.10
C GLN A 207 -19.25 -12.31 -14.94
N ARG A 208 -18.67 -12.16 -13.75
CA ARG A 208 -17.60 -11.18 -13.48
C ARG A 208 -16.28 -11.56 -14.15
N PHE A 209 -16.09 -12.84 -14.48
CA PHE A 209 -14.86 -13.38 -15.09
C PHE A 209 -15.01 -13.77 -16.57
N LEU A 210 -16.12 -13.43 -17.22
CA LEU A 210 -16.38 -13.78 -18.63
C LEU A 210 -15.26 -13.33 -19.59
N MET A 211 -14.60 -12.21 -19.28
CA MET A 211 -13.47 -11.73 -20.07
C MET A 211 -12.25 -12.65 -20.03
N TYR A 212 -12.21 -13.57 -19.05
CA TYR A 212 -11.15 -14.58 -18.86
C TYR A 212 -11.62 -16.00 -19.22
N LYS A 213 -12.77 -16.17 -19.92
CA LYS A 213 -13.34 -17.47 -20.24
C LYS A 213 -12.38 -18.34 -21.07
N GLU A 214 -11.79 -17.75 -22.10
CA GLU A 214 -10.72 -18.31 -22.93
C GLU A 214 -9.70 -17.20 -23.13
N TYR A 215 -8.77 -17.08 -22.20
CA TYR A 215 -7.84 -15.97 -22.20
C TYR A 215 -6.41 -16.48 -22.15
N GLN A 216 -5.51 -15.78 -22.84
CA GLN A 216 -4.10 -16.11 -22.90
C GLN A 216 -3.25 -14.84 -22.96
N GLU A 217 -2.22 -14.75 -22.12
CA GLU A 217 -1.32 -13.59 -22.08
C GLU A 217 0.12 -13.99 -21.72
N PRO A 218 1.15 -13.38 -22.38
CA PRO A 218 2.55 -13.64 -22.03
C PRO A 218 2.88 -13.18 -20.61
N VAL A 219 3.58 -14.02 -19.86
CA VAL A 219 4.01 -13.77 -18.47
C VAL A 219 4.69 -12.41 -18.32
N LYS A 220 5.64 -12.09 -19.20
CA LYS A 220 6.47 -10.89 -19.11
C LYS A 220 5.73 -9.55 -19.23
N THR A 221 4.52 -9.57 -19.78
CA THR A 221 3.73 -8.35 -20.05
C THR A 221 2.45 -8.29 -19.24
N MET A 222 2.19 -9.30 -18.42
CA MET A 222 0.96 -9.43 -17.67
C MET A 222 0.86 -8.39 -16.55
N PRO A 223 -0.14 -7.48 -16.56
CA PRO A 223 -0.26 -6.45 -15.56
C PRO A 223 -0.82 -6.97 -14.23
N SER A 224 -0.44 -6.31 -13.14
CA SER A 224 -0.77 -6.71 -11.76
C SER A 224 -2.27 -6.92 -11.52
N HIS A 225 -3.12 -6.02 -12.02
CA HIS A 225 -4.57 -6.14 -11.82
C HIS A 225 -5.17 -7.38 -12.49
N ARG A 226 -4.59 -7.87 -13.61
CA ARG A 226 -5.04 -9.10 -14.25
C ARG A 226 -4.58 -10.34 -13.48
N ILE A 227 -3.35 -10.32 -12.95
CA ILE A 227 -2.86 -11.39 -12.07
C ILE A 227 -3.82 -11.56 -10.89
N LEU A 228 -4.15 -10.47 -10.20
CA LEU A 228 -5.07 -10.50 -9.05
C LEU A 228 -6.49 -10.93 -9.44
N ALA A 229 -6.99 -10.47 -10.61
CA ALA A 229 -8.30 -10.89 -11.12
C ALA A 229 -8.36 -12.39 -11.41
N ILE A 230 -7.33 -12.93 -12.09
CA ILE A 230 -7.24 -14.35 -12.42
C ILE A 230 -7.09 -15.20 -11.16
N ASN A 231 -6.23 -14.80 -10.22
CA ASN A 231 -6.07 -15.48 -8.94
C ASN A 231 -7.39 -15.51 -8.13
N ARG A 232 -8.16 -14.41 -8.15
CA ARG A 232 -9.50 -14.38 -7.53
C ARG A 232 -10.47 -15.35 -8.22
N GLY A 233 -10.50 -15.36 -9.56
CA GLY A 233 -11.35 -16.28 -10.33
C GLY A 233 -11.00 -17.74 -10.09
N GLU A 234 -9.71 -18.08 -9.97
CA GLU A 234 -9.24 -19.42 -9.63
C GLU A 234 -9.62 -19.81 -8.19
N LYS A 235 -9.41 -18.91 -7.22
CA LYS A 235 -9.78 -19.11 -5.80
C LYS A 235 -11.28 -19.34 -5.61
N LEU A 236 -12.11 -18.68 -6.41
CA LEU A 236 -13.58 -18.85 -6.41
C LEU A 236 -14.03 -20.07 -7.22
N GLY A 237 -13.11 -20.82 -7.84
CA GLY A 237 -13.45 -21.96 -8.68
C GLY A 237 -14.10 -21.62 -10.02
N CYS A 238 -14.10 -20.35 -10.41
CA CYS A 238 -14.66 -19.89 -11.69
C CYS A 238 -13.69 -20.07 -12.86
N LEU A 239 -12.38 -20.06 -12.60
CA LEU A 239 -11.34 -20.18 -13.61
C LEU A 239 -10.40 -21.35 -13.29
N LYS A 240 -9.99 -22.06 -14.34
CA LYS A 240 -8.85 -22.98 -14.33
C LYS A 240 -7.68 -22.27 -14.98
N VAL A 241 -6.56 -22.17 -14.26
CA VAL A 241 -5.38 -21.41 -14.70
C VAL A 241 -4.23 -22.38 -14.96
N THR A 242 -3.56 -22.23 -16.09
CA THR A 242 -2.44 -23.07 -16.52
C THR A 242 -1.33 -22.23 -17.13
N LEU A 243 -0.09 -22.69 -16.93
CA LEU A 243 1.08 -22.14 -17.61
C LEU A 243 1.31 -22.91 -18.90
N GLN A 244 1.20 -22.25 -20.04
CA GLN A 244 1.49 -22.86 -21.34
C GLN A 244 2.93 -22.61 -21.74
N LEU A 245 3.61 -23.68 -22.14
CA LEU A 245 5.02 -23.70 -22.54
C LEU A 245 5.20 -24.61 -23.75
N GLU A 246 6.21 -24.33 -24.57
CA GLU A 246 6.65 -25.22 -25.63
C GLU A 246 7.54 -26.32 -25.05
N GLU A 247 6.94 -27.45 -24.63
CA GLU A 247 7.65 -28.51 -23.93
C GLU A 247 8.84 -29.06 -24.71
N ASP A 248 8.73 -29.23 -26.04
CA ASP A 248 9.79 -29.71 -26.89
C ASP A 248 11.06 -28.86 -26.80
N LYS A 249 10.90 -27.56 -26.77
CA LYS A 249 12.04 -26.61 -26.62
C LYS A 249 12.70 -26.73 -25.26
N ILE A 250 11.92 -26.91 -24.22
CA ILE A 250 12.43 -27.11 -22.86
C ILE A 250 13.17 -28.42 -22.74
N LEU A 251 12.59 -29.53 -23.23
CA LEU A 251 13.25 -30.81 -23.24
C LEU A 251 14.55 -30.74 -24.03
N HIS A 252 14.58 -30.03 -25.16
CA HIS A 252 15.80 -29.85 -25.94
C HIS A 252 16.86 -29.06 -25.16
N LEU A 253 16.50 -28.04 -24.39
CA LEU A 253 17.43 -27.29 -23.53
C LEU A 253 18.05 -28.20 -22.47
N ILE A 254 17.26 -29.08 -21.83
CA ILE A 254 17.75 -30.00 -20.82
C ILE A 254 18.63 -31.10 -21.48
N GLN A 255 18.19 -31.63 -22.63
CA GLN A 255 18.96 -32.60 -23.39
C GLN A 255 20.32 -32.10 -23.82
N LYS A 256 20.42 -30.84 -24.28
CA LYS A 256 21.68 -30.19 -24.65
C LYS A 256 22.68 -30.14 -23.49
N GLU A 257 22.23 -30.07 -22.27
CA GLU A 257 23.09 -30.04 -21.08
C GLU A 257 23.50 -31.41 -20.60
N TYR A 258 22.63 -32.43 -20.75
CA TYR A 258 22.84 -33.73 -20.16
C TYR A 258 23.14 -34.89 -21.16
N LEU A 259 22.86 -34.72 -22.45
CA LEU A 259 23.22 -35.73 -23.43
C LEU A 259 24.63 -35.49 -23.99
N GLN A 260 25.54 -36.46 -23.81
CA GLN A 260 26.96 -36.32 -24.13
C GLN A 260 27.36 -37.02 -25.46
N GLY A 261 26.42 -37.57 -26.22
CA GLY A 261 26.68 -38.24 -27.48
C GLY A 261 26.18 -39.68 -27.51
N PRO A 262 26.65 -40.53 -28.45
CA PRO A 262 26.17 -41.90 -28.60
C PRO A 262 26.55 -42.74 -27.37
N SER A 263 25.55 -43.32 -26.70
CA SER A 263 25.70 -44.24 -25.58
C SER A 263 24.58 -45.24 -25.57
N ILE A 264 24.82 -46.43 -25.02
CA ILE A 264 23.76 -47.45 -24.83
C ILE A 264 22.65 -46.93 -23.92
N TYR A 265 22.94 -45.93 -23.05
CA TYR A 265 22.01 -45.33 -22.09
C TYR A 265 21.25 -44.14 -22.65
N GLN A 266 21.39 -43.78 -23.93
CA GLN A 266 20.80 -42.57 -24.49
C GLN A 266 19.27 -42.50 -24.33
N GLN A 267 18.60 -43.66 -24.48
CA GLN A 267 17.15 -43.73 -24.31
C GLN A 267 16.73 -43.54 -22.85
N ASP A 268 17.47 -44.13 -21.91
CA ASP A 268 17.21 -44.02 -20.48
C ASP A 268 17.46 -42.60 -19.98
N MET A 269 18.49 -41.94 -20.51
CA MET A 269 18.72 -40.51 -20.23
C MET A 269 17.59 -39.64 -20.73
N LYS A 270 17.04 -39.89 -21.93
CA LYS A 270 15.87 -39.13 -22.43
C LYS A 270 14.65 -39.36 -21.53
N LEU A 271 14.39 -40.59 -21.11
CA LEU A 271 13.30 -40.90 -20.18
C LEU A 271 13.47 -40.22 -18.81
N ALA A 272 14.69 -40.19 -18.27
CA ALA A 272 15.00 -39.52 -17.02
C ALA A 272 14.83 -38.00 -17.15
N ILE A 273 15.22 -37.40 -18.28
CA ILE A 273 15.01 -35.96 -18.58
C ILE A 273 13.53 -35.65 -18.67
N GLU A 274 12.74 -36.46 -19.37
CA GLU A 274 11.29 -36.24 -19.47
C GLU A 274 10.60 -36.35 -18.10
N ASP A 275 10.97 -37.34 -17.30
CA ASP A 275 10.45 -37.53 -15.94
C ASP A 275 10.86 -36.36 -15.03
N SER A 276 12.13 -35.92 -15.10
CA SER A 276 12.62 -34.75 -14.37
C SER A 276 11.80 -33.51 -14.70
N TRP A 277 11.50 -33.27 -15.99
CA TRP A 277 10.68 -32.16 -16.40
C TRP A 277 9.24 -32.27 -15.91
N LYS A 278 8.54 -33.35 -16.31
CA LYS A 278 7.09 -33.49 -16.09
C LYS A 278 6.72 -33.61 -14.61
N ARG A 279 7.51 -34.37 -13.85
CA ARG A 279 7.18 -34.68 -12.45
C ARG A 279 7.79 -33.69 -11.44
N LEU A 280 8.98 -33.16 -11.69
CA LEU A 280 9.74 -32.38 -10.69
C LEU A 280 9.88 -30.91 -11.06
N LEU A 281 10.44 -30.62 -12.23
CA LEU A 281 10.77 -29.24 -12.62
C LEU A 281 9.54 -28.41 -12.98
N SER A 282 8.70 -28.90 -13.91
CA SER A 282 7.53 -28.13 -14.38
C SER A 282 6.58 -27.73 -13.24
N PRO A 283 6.11 -28.63 -12.36
CA PRO A 283 5.23 -28.24 -11.26
C PRO A 283 5.90 -27.34 -10.22
N SER A 284 7.23 -27.47 -10.05
CA SER A 284 7.99 -26.63 -9.12
C SER A 284 8.15 -25.22 -9.65
N LEU A 285 8.58 -25.08 -10.91
CA LEU A 285 8.82 -23.80 -11.56
C LEU A 285 7.52 -23.03 -11.84
N GLU A 286 6.42 -23.74 -12.16
CA GLU A 286 5.10 -23.11 -12.30
C GLU A 286 4.62 -22.50 -10.97
N ARG A 287 4.69 -23.25 -9.88
CA ARG A 287 4.33 -22.71 -8.54
C ARG A 287 5.18 -21.53 -8.15
N GLU A 288 6.48 -21.61 -8.41
CA GLU A 288 7.43 -20.54 -8.14
C GLU A 288 7.09 -19.28 -8.95
N LEU A 289 6.87 -19.41 -10.25
CA LEU A 289 6.47 -18.33 -11.13
C LEU A 289 5.15 -17.69 -10.68
N ARG A 290 4.13 -18.51 -10.38
CA ARG A 290 2.82 -18.03 -9.90
C ARG A 290 2.95 -17.29 -8.58
N SER A 291 3.80 -17.76 -7.64
CA SER A 291 4.09 -17.06 -6.39
C SER A 291 4.76 -15.70 -6.65
N GLN A 292 5.80 -15.66 -7.48
CA GLN A 292 6.50 -14.42 -7.82
C GLN A 292 5.58 -13.39 -8.49
N LEU A 293 4.75 -13.82 -9.45
CA LEU A 293 3.78 -12.95 -10.10
C LEU A 293 2.76 -12.40 -9.11
N THR A 294 2.29 -13.24 -8.19
CA THR A 294 1.34 -12.84 -7.14
C THR A 294 1.97 -11.84 -6.18
N GLU A 295 3.17 -12.13 -5.67
CA GLU A 295 3.89 -11.23 -4.76
C GLU A 295 4.17 -9.86 -5.40
N MET A 296 4.57 -9.84 -6.67
CA MET A 296 4.76 -8.59 -7.42
C MET A 296 3.45 -7.82 -7.59
N ALA A 297 2.38 -8.50 -7.95
CA ALA A 297 1.07 -7.90 -8.15
C ALA A 297 0.47 -7.35 -6.84
N GLU A 298 0.61 -8.10 -5.75
CA GLU A 298 0.20 -7.67 -4.41
C GLU A 298 0.98 -6.45 -3.94
N ALA A 299 2.30 -6.45 -4.06
CA ALA A 299 3.15 -5.34 -3.67
C ALA A 299 2.78 -4.04 -4.41
N GLN A 300 2.54 -4.13 -5.73
CA GLN A 300 2.10 -2.98 -6.52
C GLN A 300 0.71 -2.49 -6.09
N ALA A 301 -0.26 -3.39 -5.90
CA ALA A 301 -1.60 -3.02 -5.47
C ALA A 301 -1.60 -2.39 -4.07
N ILE A 302 -0.84 -2.94 -3.12
CA ILE A 302 -0.71 -2.42 -1.75
C ILE A 302 -0.08 -1.02 -1.77
N SER A 303 0.92 -0.78 -2.60
CA SER A 303 1.53 0.56 -2.78
C SER A 303 0.51 1.60 -3.25
N ILE A 304 -0.33 1.23 -4.22
CA ILE A 304 -1.42 2.09 -4.71
C ILE A 304 -2.45 2.35 -3.59
N PHE A 305 -2.83 1.31 -2.84
CA PHE A 305 -3.76 1.46 -1.72
C PHE A 305 -3.23 2.40 -0.64
N GLY A 306 -1.93 2.32 -0.32
CA GLY A 306 -1.26 3.27 0.57
C GLY A 306 -1.32 4.70 0.03
N THR A 307 -1.04 4.89 -1.26
CA THR A 307 -1.12 6.21 -1.91
C THR A 307 -2.55 6.77 -1.87
N ASN A 308 -3.56 5.97 -2.21
CA ASN A 308 -4.96 6.38 -2.15
C ASN A 308 -5.38 6.75 -0.72
N LEU A 309 -4.98 5.96 0.28
CA LEU A 309 -5.25 6.27 1.68
C LEU A 309 -4.59 7.59 2.11
N LYS A 310 -3.31 7.79 1.79
CA LYS A 310 -2.56 9.01 2.11
C LYS A 310 -3.30 10.25 1.60
N GLN A 311 -3.78 10.19 0.37
CA GLN A 311 -4.48 11.30 -0.26
C GLN A 311 -5.85 11.55 0.36
N LEU A 312 -6.58 10.49 0.75
CA LEU A 312 -7.83 10.64 1.50
C LEU A 312 -7.62 11.32 2.87
N LEU A 313 -6.56 10.91 3.59
CA LEU A 313 -6.21 11.49 4.89
C LEU A 313 -5.77 12.95 4.80
N LEU A 314 -5.07 13.31 3.72
CA LEU A 314 -4.52 14.64 3.50
C LEU A 314 -5.48 15.59 2.76
N GLN A 315 -6.73 15.21 2.51
CA GLN A 315 -7.72 16.12 1.92
C GLN A 315 -7.89 17.38 2.77
N ALA A 316 -8.10 18.53 2.09
CA ALA A 316 -8.33 19.79 2.75
C ALA A 316 -9.59 19.72 3.63
N PRO A 317 -9.52 20.11 4.91
CA PRO A 317 -10.66 20.15 5.80
C PRO A 317 -11.60 21.32 5.44
N LEU A 318 -12.91 21.10 5.54
CA LEU A 318 -13.92 22.15 5.45
C LEU A 318 -14.31 22.64 6.86
N ALA A 319 -13.36 23.27 7.53
CA ALA A 319 -13.56 23.76 8.89
C ALA A 319 -14.49 24.99 8.94
N GLY A 320 -15.07 25.25 10.12
CA GLY A 320 -15.87 26.46 10.38
C GLY A 320 -17.34 26.35 10.01
N TYR A 321 -17.80 25.30 9.36
CA TYR A 321 -19.21 25.07 9.03
C TYR A 321 -19.92 24.27 10.11
N THR A 322 -21.21 24.65 10.36
CA THR A 322 -22.18 23.71 10.95
C THR A 322 -22.56 22.73 9.83
N VAL A 323 -22.33 21.44 10.04
CA VAL A 323 -22.52 20.40 9.02
C VAL A 323 -23.68 19.50 9.38
N MET A 324 -24.58 19.24 8.43
CA MET A 324 -25.59 18.21 8.50
C MET A 324 -25.09 16.96 7.81
N GLY A 325 -24.85 15.87 8.54
CA GLY A 325 -24.50 14.56 7.99
C GLY A 325 -25.78 13.73 7.72
N LEU A 326 -25.85 13.18 6.52
CA LEU A 326 -26.92 12.31 6.09
C LEU A 326 -26.33 10.92 5.78
N ASP A 327 -26.83 9.89 6.49
CA ASP A 327 -26.53 8.49 6.25
C ASP A 327 -27.73 7.86 5.54
N PRO A 328 -27.69 7.68 4.20
CA PRO A 328 -28.82 7.27 3.39
C PRO A 328 -29.27 5.83 3.68
N GLY A 329 -30.56 5.56 3.61
CA GLY A 329 -31.10 4.21 3.75
C GLY A 329 -32.55 4.08 3.27
N TYR A 330 -32.83 3.02 2.48
CA TYR A 330 -34.17 2.80 1.95
C TYR A 330 -35.19 2.36 3.01
N ARG A 331 -34.89 1.32 3.78
CA ARG A 331 -35.87 0.69 4.69
C ARG A 331 -36.04 1.44 6.00
N THR A 332 -34.96 1.88 6.58
CA THR A 332 -34.94 2.47 7.94
C THR A 332 -34.94 4.00 7.91
N GLY A 333 -35.07 4.61 6.73
CA GLY A 333 -34.97 6.04 6.51
C GLY A 333 -33.49 6.55 6.54
N CYS A 334 -33.30 7.78 6.09
CA CYS A 334 -32.03 8.48 6.12
C CYS A 334 -31.77 9.04 7.52
N LYS A 335 -30.67 8.66 8.16
CA LYS A 335 -30.26 9.19 9.47
C LYS A 335 -29.61 10.54 9.27
N MET A 336 -29.99 11.48 10.12
CA MET A 336 -29.51 12.85 10.09
C MET A 336 -28.82 13.18 11.41
N ALA A 337 -27.66 13.79 11.35
CA ALA A 337 -26.99 14.41 12.50
C ALA A 337 -26.48 15.78 12.12
N VAL A 338 -26.65 16.77 13.01
CA VAL A 338 -26.06 18.11 12.83
C VAL A 338 -24.94 18.29 13.81
N VAL A 339 -23.78 18.68 13.33
CA VAL A 339 -22.59 18.92 14.15
C VAL A 339 -22.16 20.39 14.07
N SER A 340 -21.74 20.94 15.21
CA SER A 340 -21.17 22.28 15.30
C SER A 340 -19.84 22.39 14.53
N PRO A 341 -19.30 23.58 14.29
CA PRO A 341 -17.97 23.77 13.72
C PRO A 341 -16.84 23.05 14.50
N THR A 342 -17.07 22.71 15.77
CA THR A 342 -16.13 21.95 16.62
C THR A 342 -16.43 20.47 16.69
N GLY A 343 -17.38 19.95 15.89
CA GLY A 343 -17.74 18.54 15.84
C GLY A 343 -18.69 18.06 16.95
N GLN A 344 -19.25 18.96 17.79
CA GLN A 344 -20.25 18.62 18.81
C GLN A 344 -21.61 18.36 18.17
N VAL A 345 -22.30 17.31 18.57
CA VAL A 345 -23.66 16.98 18.09
C VAL A 345 -24.64 18.01 18.63
N LEU A 346 -25.34 18.72 17.73
CA LEU A 346 -26.35 19.72 18.05
C LEU A 346 -27.77 19.17 17.91
N HIS A 347 -27.97 18.28 16.95
CA HIS A 347 -29.29 17.69 16.67
C HIS A 347 -29.13 16.37 15.92
N HIS A 348 -30.12 15.49 16.06
CA HIS A 348 -30.20 14.24 15.29
C HIS A 348 -31.65 13.88 14.99
N GLY A 349 -31.86 13.03 13.99
CA GLY A 349 -33.20 12.55 13.61
C GLY A 349 -33.18 11.55 12.46
N VAL A 350 -34.36 11.17 11.99
CA VAL A 350 -34.53 10.27 10.86
C VAL A 350 -35.43 10.95 9.82
N LEU A 351 -35.04 10.94 8.57
CA LEU A 351 -35.78 11.47 7.43
C LEU A 351 -36.27 10.32 6.54
N TYR A 352 -37.50 10.37 6.11
CA TYR A 352 -38.12 9.34 5.23
C TYR A 352 -38.31 9.90 3.83
N LEU A 353 -37.23 9.88 3.04
CA LEU A 353 -37.15 10.53 1.73
C LEU A 353 -37.84 9.73 0.61
N THR A 354 -37.84 8.40 0.73
CA THR A 354 -38.30 7.45 -0.29
C THR A 354 -39.60 6.70 0.10
N HIS A 355 -40.28 7.11 1.18
CA HIS A 355 -41.41 6.38 1.76
C HIS A 355 -42.80 6.99 1.41
N GLY A 356 -42.93 7.55 0.22
CA GLY A 356 -44.15 8.19 -0.27
C GLY A 356 -44.17 9.71 -0.06
N GLU A 357 -44.96 10.43 -0.88
CA GLU A 357 -44.97 11.88 -0.95
C GLU A 357 -45.25 12.59 0.39
N GLY A 358 -46.19 12.04 1.19
CA GLY A 358 -46.55 12.64 2.47
C GLY A 358 -45.38 12.64 3.48
N ARG A 359 -44.63 11.52 3.59
CA ARG A 359 -43.48 11.40 4.49
C ARG A 359 -42.29 12.23 3.96
N ALA A 360 -42.11 12.26 2.65
CA ALA A 360 -41.11 13.09 2.03
C ALA A 360 -41.36 14.58 2.28
N ALA A 361 -42.60 15.05 2.15
CA ALA A 361 -42.98 16.43 2.48
C ALA A 361 -42.76 16.79 3.93
N GLN A 362 -43.08 15.87 4.87
CA GLN A 362 -42.80 16.07 6.29
C GLN A 362 -41.26 16.16 6.54
N SER A 363 -40.50 15.25 5.95
CA SER A 363 -39.02 15.27 6.04
C SER A 363 -38.42 16.55 5.47
N ALA A 364 -38.95 17.10 4.40
CA ALA A 364 -38.57 18.38 3.85
C ALA A 364 -38.76 19.54 4.84
N ARG A 365 -39.94 19.58 5.52
CA ARG A 365 -40.21 20.60 6.54
C ARG A 365 -39.25 20.49 7.71
N THR A 366 -39.03 19.28 8.23
CA THR A 366 -38.08 19.02 9.32
C THR A 366 -36.67 19.46 8.93
N MET A 367 -36.21 19.08 7.74
CA MET A 367 -34.87 19.43 7.26
C MET A 367 -34.70 20.94 7.13
N LEU A 368 -35.71 21.67 6.59
CA LEU A 368 -35.71 23.13 6.50
C LEU A 368 -35.66 23.81 7.87
N GLU A 369 -36.43 23.34 8.83
CA GLU A 369 -36.45 23.85 10.19
C GLU A 369 -35.07 23.70 10.85
N VAL A 370 -34.48 22.49 10.72
CA VAL A 370 -33.17 22.17 11.26
C VAL A 370 -32.07 23.02 10.61
N ILE A 371 -32.09 23.17 9.27
CA ILE A 371 -31.12 24.00 8.54
C ILE A 371 -31.17 25.46 9.06
N ARG A 372 -32.34 26.02 9.21
CA ARG A 372 -32.51 27.40 9.66
C ARG A 372 -32.15 27.58 11.14
N ARG A 373 -32.60 26.64 12.00
CA ARG A 373 -32.36 26.70 13.45
C ARG A 373 -30.89 26.65 13.82
N TYR A 374 -30.14 25.76 13.18
CA TYR A 374 -28.73 25.49 13.47
C TYR A 374 -27.75 26.17 12.49
N GLN A 375 -28.27 27.00 11.57
CA GLN A 375 -27.49 27.73 10.56
C GLN A 375 -26.54 26.77 9.79
N VAL A 376 -27.11 25.65 9.33
CA VAL A 376 -26.36 24.65 8.56
C VAL A 376 -25.84 25.28 7.26
N GLY A 377 -24.55 25.31 7.07
CA GLY A 377 -23.90 25.83 5.84
C GLY A 377 -23.50 24.74 4.85
N LEU A 378 -23.35 23.50 5.32
CA LEU A 378 -22.91 22.37 4.50
C LEU A 378 -23.70 21.10 4.84
N ILE A 379 -24.08 20.33 3.82
CA ILE A 379 -24.72 19.02 3.96
C ILE A 379 -23.77 17.96 3.42
N SER A 380 -23.40 16.99 4.26
CA SER A 380 -22.55 15.85 3.92
C SER A 380 -23.45 14.63 3.70
N ILE A 381 -23.49 14.08 2.50
CA ILE A 381 -24.32 12.93 2.13
C ILE A 381 -23.40 11.71 1.93
N GLY A 382 -23.64 10.63 2.67
CA GLY A 382 -22.95 9.37 2.49
C GLY A 382 -23.18 8.80 1.09
N ASN A 383 -22.17 8.14 0.51
CA ASN A 383 -22.21 7.61 -0.85
C ASN A 383 -22.73 6.16 -0.96
N GLY A 384 -23.38 5.65 0.06
CA GLY A 384 -23.93 4.30 0.09
C GLY A 384 -25.29 4.13 -0.58
N THR A 385 -26.04 3.16 -0.07
CA THR A 385 -27.37 2.82 -0.60
C THR A 385 -28.34 4.00 -0.42
N ALA A 386 -29.14 4.35 -1.45
CA ALA A 386 -30.05 5.50 -1.50
C ALA A 386 -29.35 6.89 -1.48
N SER A 387 -28.07 6.95 -1.78
CA SER A 387 -27.32 8.22 -1.86
C SER A 387 -27.87 9.15 -2.95
N LEU A 388 -28.22 8.60 -4.14
CA LEU A 388 -28.73 9.38 -5.27
C LEU A 388 -30.08 10.02 -4.94
N GLU A 389 -31.01 9.27 -4.38
CA GLU A 389 -32.34 9.75 -4.00
C GLU A 389 -32.24 10.82 -2.90
N THR A 390 -31.27 10.66 -1.98
CA THR A 390 -30.98 11.64 -0.93
C THR A 390 -30.36 12.91 -1.53
N GLU A 391 -29.47 12.76 -2.52
CA GLU A 391 -28.87 13.89 -3.27
C GLU A 391 -29.93 14.66 -4.05
N GLU A 392 -30.76 13.97 -4.84
CA GLU A 392 -31.85 14.58 -5.61
C GLU A 392 -32.82 15.34 -4.72
N PHE A 393 -33.22 14.74 -3.61
CA PHE A 393 -34.08 15.39 -2.62
C PHE A 393 -33.44 16.63 -2.02
N THR A 394 -32.19 16.55 -1.60
CA THR A 394 -31.44 17.66 -0.99
C THR A 394 -31.26 18.82 -1.98
N ALA A 395 -30.84 18.52 -3.22
CA ALA A 395 -30.67 19.54 -4.25
C ALA A 395 -31.97 20.25 -4.61
N LYS A 396 -33.08 19.50 -4.72
CA LYS A 396 -34.43 20.06 -4.92
C LYS A 396 -34.82 20.96 -3.77
N LEU A 397 -34.63 20.54 -2.52
CA LEU A 397 -34.94 21.31 -1.32
C LEU A 397 -34.16 22.64 -1.31
N ILE A 398 -32.86 22.61 -1.59
CA ILE A 398 -32.01 23.80 -1.68
C ILE A 398 -32.52 24.77 -2.74
N LYS A 399 -32.81 24.24 -3.95
CA LYS A 399 -33.27 25.04 -5.10
C LYS A 399 -34.64 25.68 -4.85
N ASP A 400 -35.62 24.88 -4.41
CA ASP A 400 -37.01 25.33 -4.26
C ASP A 400 -37.15 26.38 -3.15
N ASN A 401 -36.30 26.32 -2.13
CA ASN A 401 -36.32 27.26 -0.98
C ASN A 401 -35.22 28.33 -1.05
N LYS A 402 -34.45 28.41 -2.15
CA LYS A 402 -33.35 29.37 -2.39
C LYS A 402 -32.38 29.45 -1.22
N LEU A 403 -32.01 28.29 -0.66
CA LEU A 403 -31.10 28.22 0.48
C LEU A 403 -29.64 28.52 0.07
N ASP A 404 -28.93 29.25 0.88
CA ASP A 404 -27.47 29.43 0.72
C ASP A 404 -26.72 28.32 1.45
N VAL A 405 -26.97 27.08 1.04
CA VAL A 405 -26.39 25.85 1.59
C VAL A 405 -25.81 25.05 0.43
N HIS A 406 -24.64 24.50 0.64
CA HIS A 406 -24.01 23.59 -0.30
C HIS A 406 -24.12 22.15 0.21
N TYR A 407 -23.97 21.18 -0.69
CA TYR A 407 -23.83 19.78 -0.29
C TYR A 407 -22.61 19.14 -0.94
N ILE A 408 -22.16 18.05 -0.35
CA ILE A 408 -21.04 17.24 -0.81
C ILE A 408 -21.39 15.75 -0.61
N ILE A 409 -20.99 14.91 -1.58
CA ILE A 409 -21.07 13.46 -1.44
C ILE A 409 -19.78 12.99 -0.76
N THR A 410 -19.93 12.36 0.39
CA THR A 410 -18.84 11.93 1.25
C THR A 410 -18.70 10.42 1.21
N ASN A 411 -17.47 9.94 1.07
CA ASN A 411 -17.20 8.50 1.17
C ASN A 411 -17.51 8.01 2.60
N GLU A 412 -18.52 7.14 2.75
CA GLU A 412 -18.93 6.59 4.05
C GLU A 412 -18.19 5.29 4.42
N ALA A 413 -17.22 4.82 3.60
CA ALA A 413 -16.48 3.60 3.88
C ALA A 413 -15.90 3.62 5.30
N GLY A 414 -16.12 2.51 6.03
CA GLY A 414 -15.71 2.37 7.42
C GLY A 414 -16.59 3.12 8.45
N ALA A 415 -17.55 3.97 8.06
CA ALA A 415 -18.43 4.66 9.01
C ALA A 415 -19.26 3.67 9.84
N SER A 416 -19.74 2.59 9.23
CA SER A 416 -20.45 1.49 9.92
C SER A 416 -19.55 0.76 10.91
N VAL A 417 -18.27 0.55 10.56
CA VAL A 417 -17.28 -0.09 11.46
C VAL A 417 -16.98 0.82 12.65
N TYR A 418 -16.78 2.12 12.41
CA TYR A 418 -16.60 3.10 13.48
C TYR A 418 -17.82 3.12 14.39
N SER A 419 -19.02 3.25 13.86
CA SER A 419 -20.27 3.41 14.64
C SER A 419 -20.52 2.26 15.60
N ALA A 420 -20.10 1.04 15.24
CA ALA A 420 -20.19 -0.17 16.07
C ALA A 420 -19.01 -0.36 17.03
N SER A 421 -17.95 0.45 16.92
CA SER A 421 -16.73 0.29 17.71
C SER A 421 -16.90 0.71 19.18
N ALA A 422 -16.01 0.19 20.04
CA ALA A 422 -15.93 0.62 21.44
C ALA A 422 -15.61 2.11 21.57
N LEU A 423 -14.76 2.64 20.68
CA LEU A 423 -14.41 4.06 20.64
C LEU A 423 -15.62 4.94 20.36
N ALA A 424 -16.45 4.58 19.37
CA ALA A 424 -17.66 5.35 19.09
C ALA A 424 -18.69 5.29 20.23
N LYS A 425 -18.73 4.18 20.97
CA LYS A 425 -19.56 4.05 22.17
C LYS A 425 -19.08 4.95 23.31
N GLU A 426 -17.77 5.11 23.44
CA GLU A 426 -17.16 6.00 24.42
C GLU A 426 -17.33 7.48 24.06
N GLU A 427 -17.14 7.84 22.77
CA GLU A 427 -17.29 9.23 22.30
C GLU A 427 -18.76 9.70 22.24
N LEU A 428 -19.67 8.81 21.95
CA LEU A 428 -21.09 9.10 21.69
C LEU A 428 -22.02 8.12 22.42
N PRO A 429 -21.96 8.03 23.77
CA PRO A 429 -22.68 7.01 24.54
C PRO A 429 -24.20 7.13 24.45
N GLU A 430 -24.72 8.35 24.25
CA GLU A 430 -26.17 8.65 24.23
C GLU A 430 -26.83 8.36 22.87
N TYR A 431 -26.01 8.07 21.81
CA TYR A 431 -26.53 7.87 20.45
C TYR A 431 -26.46 6.40 20.04
N ASP A 432 -27.45 5.96 19.27
CA ASP A 432 -27.42 4.64 18.68
C ASP A 432 -26.39 4.51 17.53
N VAL A 433 -26.13 3.27 17.14
CA VAL A 433 -25.14 2.95 16.10
C VAL A 433 -25.39 3.70 14.78
N THR A 434 -26.67 3.88 14.41
CA THR A 434 -27.02 4.50 13.12
C THR A 434 -26.80 6.02 13.14
N ILE A 435 -27.09 6.67 14.26
CA ILE A 435 -26.84 8.11 14.43
C ILE A 435 -25.32 8.39 14.50
N ARG A 436 -24.53 7.52 15.16
CA ARG A 436 -23.07 7.64 15.17
C ARG A 436 -22.47 7.61 13.76
N GLY A 437 -23.08 6.82 12.84
CA GLY A 437 -22.73 6.82 11.42
C GLY A 437 -22.90 8.19 10.77
N ALA A 438 -24.07 8.81 10.93
CA ALA A 438 -24.36 10.13 10.40
C ALA A 438 -23.46 11.23 11.01
N VAL A 439 -23.13 11.13 12.31
CA VAL A 439 -22.16 12.03 12.97
C VAL A 439 -20.77 11.90 12.35
N SER A 440 -20.30 10.65 12.10
CA SER A 440 -19.01 10.40 11.46
C SER A 440 -18.96 10.97 10.04
N ILE A 441 -20.02 10.80 9.26
CA ILE A 441 -20.14 11.36 7.90
C ILE A 441 -20.03 12.90 7.93
N ALA A 442 -20.65 13.55 8.91
CA ALA A 442 -20.54 15.01 9.07
C ALA A 442 -19.15 15.48 9.49
N ARG A 443 -18.55 14.84 10.51
CA ARG A 443 -17.21 15.16 11.03
C ARG A 443 -16.11 14.91 10.02
N ARG A 444 -16.28 13.89 9.15
CA ARG A 444 -15.32 13.53 8.10
C ARG A 444 -15.07 14.65 7.09
N VAL A 445 -16.07 15.48 6.84
CA VAL A 445 -15.92 16.65 5.97
C VAL A 445 -15.22 17.80 6.71
N GLN A 446 -15.45 17.93 8.00
CA GLN A 446 -14.81 18.96 8.81
C GLN A 446 -13.30 18.71 8.98
N ASP A 447 -12.92 17.47 9.31
CA ASP A 447 -11.52 17.04 9.37
C ASP A 447 -11.40 15.54 8.98
N PRO A 448 -11.07 15.24 7.71
CA PRO A 448 -10.92 13.88 7.22
C PRO A 448 -9.90 13.06 8.02
N LEU A 449 -8.75 13.65 8.34
CA LEU A 449 -7.67 12.96 9.07
C LEU A 449 -8.13 12.58 10.48
N ALA A 450 -8.65 13.53 11.24
CA ALA A 450 -9.07 13.31 12.63
C ALA A 450 -10.18 12.26 12.77
N GLU A 451 -11.03 12.12 11.75
CA GLU A 451 -12.13 11.14 11.76
C GLU A 451 -11.69 9.77 11.21
N LEU A 452 -10.94 9.74 10.10
CA LEU A 452 -10.53 8.49 9.46
C LEU A 452 -9.54 7.67 10.30
N VAL A 453 -8.70 8.30 11.11
CA VAL A 453 -7.77 7.60 12.01
C VAL A 453 -8.46 6.80 13.12
N LYS A 454 -9.76 7.03 13.35
CA LYS A 454 -10.59 6.26 14.28
C LYS A 454 -11.03 4.90 13.73
N ILE A 455 -10.84 4.68 12.44
CA ILE A 455 -11.28 3.50 11.68
C ILE A 455 -10.06 2.66 11.37
N ASP A 456 -10.20 1.33 11.44
CA ASP A 456 -9.19 0.43 10.92
C ASP A 456 -8.95 0.76 9.43
N PRO A 457 -7.72 1.11 9.01
CA PRO A 457 -7.44 1.51 7.63
C PRO A 457 -7.89 0.48 6.59
N LYS A 458 -7.90 -0.80 6.92
CA LYS A 458 -8.42 -1.86 6.05
C LYS A 458 -9.93 -1.79 5.81
N SER A 459 -10.66 -1.10 6.66
CA SER A 459 -12.11 -0.87 6.50
C SER A 459 -12.41 0.35 5.62
N ILE A 460 -11.40 1.13 5.27
CA ILE A 460 -11.50 2.23 4.31
C ILE A 460 -11.31 1.65 2.91
N GLY A 461 -12.29 1.79 2.03
CA GLY A 461 -12.22 1.27 0.65
C GLY A 461 -11.22 2.08 -0.18
N VAL A 462 -10.00 1.58 -0.34
CA VAL A 462 -8.91 2.24 -1.08
C VAL A 462 -8.52 1.53 -2.37
N GLY A 463 -9.15 0.38 -2.68
CA GLY A 463 -8.86 -0.34 -3.93
C GLY A 463 -9.71 -1.57 -4.19
N GLN A 464 -9.79 -1.97 -5.46
CA GLN A 464 -10.69 -3.03 -5.93
C GLN A 464 -10.31 -4.43 -5.43
N TYR A 465 -9.02 -4.73 -5.25
CA TYR A 465 -8.50 -6.04 -4.84
C TYR A 465 -7.98 -6.05 -3.41
N GLN A 466 -8.42 -5.11 -2.58
CA GLN A 466 -7.93 -4.93 -1.21
C GLN A 466 -8.04 -6.20 -0.34
N HIS A 467 -9.06 -7.05 -0.59
CA HIS A 467 -9.27 -8.29 0.16
C HIS A 467 -8.55 -9.52 -0.45
N ASP A 468 -7.90 -9.36 -1.60
CA ASP A 468 -7.23 -10.45 -2.34
C ASP A 468 -5.71 -10.42 -2.22
N VAL A 469 -5.15 -9.39 -1.58
CA VAL A 469 -3.71 -9.25 -1.34
C VAL A 469 -3.31 -9.75 0.05
N ASN A 470 -2.01 -9.88 0.30
CA ASN A 470 -1.47 -10.25 1.60
C ASN A 470 -1.93 -9.27 2.69
N GLN A 471 -2.80 -9.73 3.59
CA GLN A 471 -3.47 -8.90 4.61
C GLN A 471 -2.52 -8.35 5.67
N LYS A 472 -1.38 -9.00 5.91
CA LYS A 472 -0.36 -8.51 6.83
C LYS A 472 0.40 -7.33 6.21
N GLN A 473 0.94 -7.51 5.00
CA GLN A 473 1.62 -6.42 4.27
C GLN A 473 0.69 -5.23 4.05
N LEU A 474 -0.58 -5.48 3.70
CA LEU A 474 -1.58 -4.43 3.58
C LEU A 474 -1.73 -3.65 4.89
N SER A 475 -1.91 -4.34 6.03
CA SER A 475 -2.04 -3.70 7.33
C SER A 475 -0.83 -2.84 7.65
N ASP A 476 0.37 -3.41 7.52
CA ASP A 476 1.62 -2.73 7.82
C ASP A 476 1.79 -1.46 6.96
N THR A 477 1.51 -1.54 5.67
CA THR A 477 1.60 -0.38 4.75
C THR A 477 0.56 0.69 5.05
N LEU A 478 -0.69 0.29 5.34
CA LEU A 478 -1.74 1.25 5.65
C LEU A 478 -1.50 1.95 7.00
N ASP A 479 -1.03 1.21 8.02
CA ASP A 479 -0.68 1.79 9.33
C ASP A 479 0.49 2.78 9.20
N GLN A 480 1.53 2.44 8.43
CA GLN A 480 2.63 3.35 8.10
C GLN A 480 2.15 4.59 7.35
N THR A 481 1.17 4.45 6.47
CA THR A 481 0.58 5.56 5.71
C THR A 481 -0.17 6.52 6.64
N VAL A 482 -0.93 5.99 7.60
CA VAL A 482 -1.61 6.81 8.62
C VAL A 482 -0.59 7.55 9.48
N GLU A 483 0.45 6.85 9.96
CA GLU A 483 1.53 7.46 10.74
C GLU A 483 2.21 8.60 9.97
N ALA A 484 2.58 8.37 8.71
CA ALA A 484 3.19 9.39 7.86
C ALA A 484 2.28 10.60 7.68
N ALA A 485 0.98 10.40 7.42
CA ALA A 485 0.02 11.49 7.24
C ALA A 485 -0.15 12.31 8.53
N VAL A 486 -0.31 11.66 9.69
CA VAL A 486 -0.48 12.33 10.98
C VAL A 486 0.76 13.15 11.36
N ASN A 487 1.96 12.58 11.20
CA ASN A 487 3.20 13.31 11.50
C ASN A 487 3.52 14.40 10.47
N HIS A 488 3.10 14.25 9.21
CA HIS A 488 3.21 15.32 8.21
C HIS A 488 2.37 16.55 8.59
N VAL A 489 1.11 16.32 8.96
CA VAL A 489 0.18 17.39 9.36
C VAL A 489 0.55 17.99 10.72
N GLY A 490 0.98 17.14 11.66
CA GLY A 490 1.14 17.49 13.07
C GLY A 490 -0.21 17.59 13.79
N VAL A 491 -0.19 17.58 15.11
CA VAL A 491 -1.40 17.43 15.92
C VAL A 491 -1.47 18.48 17.02
N GLU A 492 -2.65 19.08 17.23
CA GLU A 492 -2.92 19.97 18.35
C GLU A 492 -3.11 19.15 19.64
N LEU A 493 -2.18 19.30 20.60
CA LEU A 493 -2.10 18.46 21.80
C LEU A 493 -3.35 18.57 22.68
N ASN A 494 -3.92 19.76 22.79
CA ASN A 494 -5.04 20.01 23.69
C ASN A 494 -6.40 19.55 23.17
N THR A 495 -6.53 19.28 21.86
CA THR A 495 -7.80 18.85 21.25
C THR A 495 -7.76 17.45 20.68
N ALA A 496 -6.56 16.89 20.49
CA ALA A 496 -6.37 15.58 19.84
C ALA A 496 -7.06 14.44 20.59
N SER A 497 -7.66 13.54 19.85
CA SER A 497 -8.17 12.27 20.37
C SER A 497 -7.04 11.29 20.67
N GLN A 498 -7.31 10.31 21.53
CA GLN A 498 -6.38 9.20 21.78
C GLN A 498 -6.05 8.46 20.47
N ALA A 499 -7.05 8.29 19.59
CA ALA A 499 -6.90 7.62 18.30
C ALA A 499 -5.92 8.35 17.37
N LEU A 500 -5.91 9.68 17.40
CA LEU A 500 -4.97 10.51 16.62
C LEU A 500 -3.57 10.48 17.23
N LEU A 501 -3.48 10.66 18.55
CA LEU A 501 -2.19 10.71 19.28
C LEU A 501 -1.35 9.45 19.13
N LYS A 502 -1.98 8.25 19.08
CA LYS A 502 -1.24 6.98 18.97
C LYS A 502 -0.42 6.83 17.67
N HIS A 503 -0.69 7.66 16.66
CA HIS A 503 0.03 7.68 15.38
C HIS A 503 1.15 8.73 15.33
N ILE A 504 1.35 9.49 16.41
CA ILE A 504 2.49 10.39 16.52
C ILE A 504 3.76 9.57 16.82
N ALA A 505 4.85 9.89 16.16
CA ALA A 505 6.17 9.29 16.37
C ALA A 505 6.52 9.24 17.86
N GLY A 506 6.91 8.07 18.36
CA GLY A 506 7.26 7.87 19.77
C GLY A 506 6.08 7.75 20.74
N ILE A 507 4.82 7.84 20.29
CA ILE A 507 3.62 7.70 21.13
C ILE A 507 2.90 6.38 20.80
N ASN A 508 2.89 5.47 21.76
CA ASN A 508 2.06 4.26 21.68
C ASN A 508 0.66 4.48 22.30
N GLY A 509 -0.24 3.50 22.15
CA GLY A 509 -1.61 3.59 22.67
C GLY A 509 -1.71 3.85 24.16
N SER A 510 -0.77 3.35 24.98
CA SER A 510 -0.73 3.58 26.42
C SER A 510 -0.34 5.03 26.76
N ILE A 511 0.66 5.57 26.07
CA ILE A 511 1.09 6.95 26.21
C ILE A 511 -0.03 7.90 25.73
N ALA A 512 -0.67 7.61 24.59
CA ALA A 512 -1.78 8.40 24.08
C ALA A 512 -2.93 8.48 25.09
N LYS A 513 -3.30 7.37 25.72
CA LYS A 513 -4.29 7.33 26.81
C LYS A 513 -3.86 8.18 28.00
N ASN A 514 -2.61 8.09 28.42
CA ASN A 514 -2.10 8.87 29.54
C ASN A 514 -2.06 10.38 29.26
N ILE A 515 -1.78 10.80 28.03
CA ILE A 515 -1.84 12.21 27.61
C ILE A 515 -3.27 12.74 27.79
N VAL A 516 -4.27 12.00 27.29
CA VAL A 516 -5.68 12.41 27.41
C VAL A 516 -6.11 12.42 28.89
N ALA A 517 -5.73 11.43 29.69
CA ALA A 517 -6.02 11.39 31.12
C ALA A 517 -5.40 12.57 31.85
N TYR A 518 -4.10 12.85 31.61
CA TYR A 518 -3.40 13.99 32.20
C TYR A 518 -4.12 15.33 31.89
N ARG A 519 -4.52 15.52 30.63
CA ARG A 519 -5.26 16.71 30.19
C ARG A 519 -6.61 16.85 30.88
N ASN A 520 -7.33 15.76 31.09
CA ASN A 520 -8.63 15.76 31.75
C ASN A 520 -8.51 16.06 33.27
N GLU A 521 -7.44 15.62 33.90
CA GLU A 521 -7.17 15.81 35.35
C GLU A 521 -6.53 17.15 35.68
N ASN A 522 -5.59 17.63 34.85
CA ASN A 522 -4.76 18.79 35.13
C ASN A 522 -5.08 20.04 34.28
N GLY A 523 -6.01 19.90 33.34
CA GLY A 523 -6.32 20.95 32.36
C GLY A 523 -5.40 20.89 31.12
N SER A 524 -5.51 21.91 30.28
CA SER A 524 -4.75 22.03 29.04
C SER A 524 -3.24 22.15 29.30
N PHE A 525 -2.44 21.56 28.43
CA PHE A 525 -1.00 21.75 28.40
C PHE A 525 -0.68 23.22 28.01
N HIS A 526 0.23 23.84 28.75
CA HIS A 526 0.68 25.21 28.51
C HIS A 526 2.01 25.25 27.74
N ASN A 527 2.78 24.18 27.75
CA ASN A 527 4.01 24.06 26.98
C ASN A 527 4.35 22.57 26.72
N ARG A 528 5.18 22.32 25.72
CA ARG A 528 5.60 20.94 25.35
C ARG A 528 6.36 20.23 26.46
N LYS A 529 7.11 20.95 27.33
CA LYS A 529 7.88 20.32 28.42
C LYS A 529 6.99 19.62 29.45
N GLU A 530 5.72 20.02 29.55
CA GLU A 530 4.75 19.37 30.45
C GLU A 530 4.44 17.92 30.04
N LEU A 531 4.68 17.54 28.78
CA LEU A 531 4.60 16.14 28.35
C LEU A 531 5.49 15.20 29.18
N LEU A 532 6.62 15.69 29.70
CA LEU A 532 7.49 14.90 30.57
C LEU A 532 6.86 14.54 31.94
N LYS A 533 5.75 15.20 32.30
CA LYS A 533 4.96 14.87 33.50
C LYS A 533 3.96 13.73 33.23
N VAL A 534 3.74 13.37 31.96
CA VAL A 534 2.81 12.31 31.58
C VAL A 534 3.42 10.94 31.87
N ALA A 535 2.64 10.07 32.53
CA ALA A 535 3.09 8.73 32.89
C ALA A 535 3.53 7.93 31.63
N ARG A 536 4.67 7.26 31.69
CA ARG A 536 5.32 6.47 30.63
C ARG A 536 5.88 7.27 29.45
N LEU A 537 5.77 8.60 29.43
CA LEU A 537 6.39 9.45 28.43
C LEU A 537 7.77 9.90 28.92
N GLY A 538 8.80 9.09 28.66
CA GLY A 538 10.19 9.40 29.03
C GLY A 538 10.88 10.33 28.02
N LYS A 539 12.13 10.70 28.30
CA LYS A 539 12.92 11.64 27.46
C LYS A 539 13.02 11.17 26.01
N ALA A 540 13.25 9.87 25.76
CA ALA A 540 13.34 9.33 24.40
C ALA A 540 12.03 9.51 23.62
N ALA A 541 10.88 9.17 24.21
CA ALA A 541 9.58 9.39 23.60
C ALA A 541 9.29 10.89 23.39
N PHE A 542 9.66 11.75 24.33
CA PHE A 542 9.54 13.18 24.19
C PHE A 542 10.33 13.72 22.99
N THR A 543 11.59 13.30 22.82
CA THR A 543 12.39 13.67 21.66
C THR A 543 11.74 13.25 20.37
N GLN A 544 11.14 12.06 20.30
CA GLN A 544 10.49 11.58 19.07
C GLN A 544 9.19 12.35 18.75
N CYS A 545 8.39 12.72 19.76
CA CYS A 545 7.04 13.25 19.54
C CYS A 545 6.92 14.78 19.57
N ALA A 546 7.78 15.47 20.31
CA ALA A 546 7.58 16.89 20.67
C ALA A 546 7.41 17.83 19.47
N GLY A 547 8.15 17.60 18.39
CA GLY A 547 8.06 18.44 17.19
C GLY A 547 6.78 18.27 16.38
N PHE A 548 6.07 17.13 16.55
CA PHE A 548 4.82 16.83 15.86
C PHE A 548 3.57 17.25 16.65
N LEU A 549 3.74 17.62 17.92
CA LEU A 549 2.66 18.07 18.79
C LEU A 549 2.69 19.60 18.90
N ARG A 550 1.60 20.26 18.58
CA ARG A 550 1.45 21.71 18.66
C ARG A 550 0.57 22.09 19.83
N ILE A 551 0.81 23.27 20.38
CA ILE A 551 0.00 23.90 21.43
C ILE A 551 -0.31 25.34 21.00
N LYS A 552 -1.55 25.60 20.60
CA LYS A 552 -1.97 26.87 20.01
C LYS A 552 -1.80 28.03 20.97
N ASP A 553 -2.19 27.85 22.24
CA ASP A 553 -2.16 28.87 23.27
C ASP A 553 -1.02 28.63 24.29
N SER A 554 0.16 28.24 23.78
CA SER A 554 1.32 27.93 24.60
C SER A 554 1.95 29.20 25.20
N THR A 555 2.50 29.05 26.40
CA THR A 555 3.37 30.08 27.02
C THR A 555 4.69 30.26 26.26
N THR A 556 5.04 29.33 25.40
CA THR A 556 6.20 29.41 24.51
C THR A 556 5.69 29.40 23.05
N PRO A 557 5.70 30.55 22.34
CA PRO A 557 5.13 30.66 21.00
C PRO A 557 5.68 29.68 19.98
N LEU A 558 6.93 29.21 20.15
CA LEU A 558 7.54 28.17 19.31
C LEU A 558 6.83 26.79 19.41
N ASP A 559 6.10 26.53 20.51
CA ASP A 559 5.33 25.28 20.65
C ASP A 559 4.14 25.21 19.67
N ASN A 560 3.71 26.32 19.10
CA ASN A 560 2.72 26.36 18.02
C ASN A 560 3.35 26.26 16.62
N THR A 561 4.60 25.82 16.53
CA THR A 561 5.33 25.65 15.27
C THR A 561 5.82 24.20 15.13
N PRO A 562 6.15 23.74 13.92
CA PRO A 562 6.81 22.45 13.74
C PRO A 562 8.30 22.44 14.12
N VAL A 563 8.85 23.52 14.69
CA VAL A 563 10.24 23.57 15.17
C VAL A 563 10.39 22.61 16.36
N HIS A 564 11.42 21.77 16.30
CA HIS A 564 11.72 20.83 17.37
C HIS A 564 12.31 21.57 18.60
N PRO A 565 12.01 21.16 19.85
CA PRO A 565 12.58 21.81 21.03
C PRO A 565 14.12 21.88 21.07
N GLU A 566 14.82 20.90 20.48
CA GLU A 566 16.28 20.92 20.33
C GLU A 566 16.79 22.11 19.50
N SER A 567 15.93 22.65 18.60
CA SER A 567 16.28 23.76 17.70
C SER A 567 15.74 25.11 18.17
N TYR A 568 15.20 25.22 19.38
CA TYR A 568 14.63 26.49 19.88
C TYR A 568 15.67 27.59 20.03
N GLU A 569 16.87 27.26 20.49
CA GLU A 569 17.97 28.24 20.58
C GLU A 569 18.35 28.79 19.20
N LEU A 570 18.40 27.91 18.20
CA LEU A 570 18.68 28.31 16.81
C LEU A 570 17.53 29.16 16.25
N ALA A 571 16.27 28.80 16.48
CA ALA A 571 15.13 29.60 16.07
C ALA A 571 15.11 31.00 16.73
N GLN A 572 15.50 31.12 18.00
CA GLN A 572 15.65 32.39 18.69
C GLN A 572 16.79 33.23 18.09
N LYS A 573 17.93 32.62 17.75
CA LYS A 573 19.03 33.34 17.07
C LYS A 573 18.60 33.83 15.69
N VAL A 574 17.82 33.03 14.94
CA VAL A 574 17.24 33.43 13.64
C VAL A 574 16.33 34.63 13.80
N LEU A 575 15.44 34.65 14.80
CA LEU A 575 14.54 35.78 15.06
C LEU A 575 15.33 37.03 15.48
N ALA A 576 16.34 36.89 16.35
CA ALA A 576 17.22 37.97 16.77
C ALA A 576 18.00 38.58 15.57
N HIS A 577 18.47 37.79 14.61
CA HIS A 577 19.09 38.29 13.37
C HIS A 577 18.14 39.23 12.60
N PHE A 578 16.84 38.95 12.61
CA PHE A 578 15.82 39.80 11.99
C PHE A 578 15.34 40.92 12.91
N GLY A 579 15.90 41.08 14.12
CA GLY A 579 15.50 42.08 15.12
C GLY A 579 14.16 41.78 15.76
N MET A 580 13.83 40.49 15.92
CA MET A 580 12.55 40.02 16.47
C MET A 580 12.79 39.05 17.64
N ASN A 581 11.74 38.86 18.44
CA ASN A 581 11.70 37.86 19.51
C ASN A 581 10.53 36.86 19.29
N THR A 582 10.46 35.84 20.12
CA THR A 582 9.44 34.79 20.05
C THR A 582 8.01 35.31 20.27
N ASP A 583 7.83 36.32 21.13
CA ASP A 583 6.50 36.81 21.48
C ASP A 583 5.82 37.55 20.31
N GLN A 584 6.62 38.04 19.38
CA GLN A 584 6.14 38.72 18.18
C GLN A 584 5.60 37.75 17.12
N LEU A 585 5.81 36.43 17.27
CA LEU A 585 5.26 35.40 16.36
C LEU A 585 3.73 35.27 16.43
N VAL A 586 3.09 35.87 17.45
CA VAL A 586 1.63 35.88 17.61
C VAL A 586 0.97 37.01 16.80
N ASP A 587 1.74 38.05 16.44
CA ASP A 587 1.21 39.23 15.72
C ASP A 587 1.37 39.10 14.20
N LYS A 588 0.25 39.18 13.48
CA LYS A 588 0.19 39.07 12.01
C LYS A 588 1.05 40.12 11.29
N ASN A 589 1.19 41.34 11.84
CA ASN A 589 2.00 42.38 11.22
C ASN A 589 3.49 42.07 11.29
N HIS A 590 3.95 41.56 12.45
CA HIS A 590 5.32 41.10 12.62
C HIS A 590 5.64 39.88 11.72
N LEU A 591 4.70 38.96 11.57
CA LEU A 591 4.86 37.79 10.64
C LEU A 591 4.97 38.27 9.19
N ALA A 592 4.20 39.29 8.76
CA ALA A 592 4.31 39.83 7.40
C ALA A 592 5.70 40.47 7.17
N LEU A 593 6.20 41.22 8.16
CA LEU A 593 7.52 41.82 8.13
C LEU A 593 8.64 40.73 8.09
N LEU A 594 8.52 39.72 8.92
CA LEU A 594 9.44 38.58 8.94
C LEU A 594 9.51 37.89 7.59
N LYS A 595 8.34 37.62 6.98
CA LYS A 595 8.23 37.00 5.64
C LYS A 595 8.92 37.82 4.56
N ALA A 596 8.80 39.15 4.60
CA ALA A 596 9.48 40.08 3.68
C ALA A 596 11.01 39.97 3.84
N LYS A 597 11.51 40.08 5.07
CA LYS A 597 12.95 40.00 5.39
C LYS A 597 13.56 38.67 5.00
N ILE A 598 12.87 37.53 5.23
CA ILE A 598 13.32 36.21 4.87
C ILE A 598 13.45 36.04 3.34
N LYS A 599 12.54 36.60 2.56
CA LYS A 599 12.62 36.55 1.08
C LYS A 599 13.85 37.24 0.52
N GLU A 600 14.35 38.28 1.19
CA GLU A 600 15.54 39.02 0.78
C GLU A 600 16.85 38.40 1.30
N THR A 601 16.76 37.40 2.18
CA THR A 601 17.91 36.83 2.88
C THR A 601 18.57 35.75 2.09
N ASN A 602 19.90 35.77 1.99
CA ASN A 602 20.69 34.65 1.46
C ASN A 602 20.85 33.57 2.54
N VAL A 603 20.08 32.50 2.40
CA VAL A 603 20.03 31.39 3.37
C VAL A 603 21.42 30.73 3.57
N ASN A 604 22.22 30.61 2.52
CA ASN A 604 23.56 30.00 2.62
C ASN A 604 24.53 30.85 3.48
N ARG A 605 24.41 32.17 3.39
CA ARG A 605 25.19 33.10 4.22
C ARG A 605 24.74 33.05 5.67
N LEU A 606 23.42 33.07 5.88
CA LEU A 606 22.82 33.04 7.23
C LEU A 606 23.16 31.70 7.93
N ALA A 607 23.14 30.58 7.22
CA ALA A 607 23.52 29.26 7.76
C ALA A 607 24.97 29.25 8.29
N LYS A 608 25.89 29.90 7.56
CA LYS A 608 27.30 30.03 8.00
C LYS A 608 27.44 30.96 9.21
N GLU A 609 26.68 32.07 9.24
CA GLU A 609 26.71 33.01 10.35
C GLU A 609 26.17 32.41 11.65
N LEU A 610 25.18 31.53 11.55
CA LEU A 610 24.53 30.86 12.69
C LEU A 610 25.14 29.49 13.02
N ASP A 611 26.16 29.06 12.30
CA ASP A 611 26.81 27.74 12.44
C ASP A 611 25.80 26.60 12.46
N CYS A 612 24.94 26.54 11.43
CA CYS A 612 23.91 25.54 11.31
C CYS A 612 23.78 24.99 9.88
N GLY A 613 23.13 23.82 9.75
CA GLY A 613 22.87 23.24 8.46
C GLY A 613 21.78 23.98 7.67
N ILE A 614 21.97 24.00 6.35
CA ILE A 614 21.04 24.66 5.43
C ILE A 614 19.63 24.04 5.50
N PRO A 615 19.46 22.70 5.52
CA PRO A 615 18.13 22.08 5.62
C PRO A 615 17.38 22.47 6.89
N THR A 616 18.05 22.41 8.05
CA THR A 616 17.48 22.80 9.33
C THR A 616 17.09 24.27 9.36
N LEU A 617 17.94 25.14 8.81
CA LEU A 617 17.63 26.57 8.74
C LEU A 617 16.42 26.86 7.86
N LYS A 618 16.32 26.21 6.68
CA LYS A 618 15.15 26.36 5.80
C LYS A 618 13.85 25.94 6.51
N ASP A 619 13.87 24.78 7.17
CA ASP A 619 12.70 24.29 7.91
C ASP A 619 12.29 25.26 9.03
N ILE A 620 13.25 25.84 9.75
CA ILE A 620 12.98 26.86 10.78
C ILE A 620 12.39 28.13 10.16
N LEU A 621 12.98 28.65 9.09
CA LEU A 621 12.47 29.84 8.42
C LEU A 621 11.03 29.67 7.92
N GLU A 622 10.73 28.53 7.31
CA GLU A 622 9.37 28.19 6.87
C GLU A 622 8.39 28.07 8.05
N ALA A 623 8.82 27.43 9.12
CA ALA A 623 8.01 27.26 10.33
C ALA A 623 7.68 28.57 11.03
N LEU A 624 8.62 29.50 11.07
CA LEU A 624 8.45 30.82 11.73
C LEU A 624 7.50 31.73 10.95
N ILE A 625 7.42 31.60 9.63
CA ILE A 625 6.52 32.44 8.80
C ILE A 625 5.05 32.07 8.98
N LYS A 626 4.77 30.82 9.34
CA LYS A 626 3.41 30.26 9.35
C LYS A 626 3.18 29.44 10.64
N PRO A 627 3.24 30.06 11.83
CA PRO A 627 2.96 29.34 13.06
C PRO A 627 1.53 28.84 13.08
N GLY A 628 1.32 27.61 13.58
CA GLY A 628 0.00 27.00 13.72
C GLY A 628 -0.68 26.56 12.43
N ARG A 629 -0.05 26.72 11.26
CA ARG A 629 -0.66 26.38 9.99
C ARG A 629 -0.77 24.87 9.78
N ASP A 630 -1.92 24.45 9.30
CA ASP A 630 -2.14 23.10 8.75
C ASP A 630 -1.68 23.07 7.28
N PRO A 631 -0.74 22.20 6.90
CA PRO A 631 -0.27 22.10 5.52
C PRO A 631 -1.38 21.75 4.51
N ARG A 632 -2.50 21.17 4.96
CA ARG A 632 -3.66 20.87 4.12
C ARG A 632 -4.46 22.11 3.68
N GLU A 633 -4.29 23.25 4.34
CA GLU A 633 -4.96 24.52 3.97
C GLU A 633 -4.49 25.08 2.63
N ASP A 634 -3.33 24.66 2.14
CA ASP A 634 -2.81 25.05 0.82
C ASP A 634 -3.42 24.23 -0.31
N LEU A 635 -4.11 23.13 0.00
CA LEU A 635 -4.74 22.26 -0.98
C LEU A 635 -6.08 22.86 -1.45
N PRO A 636 -6.54 22.56 -2.69
CA PRO A 636 -7.83 22.99 -3.15
C PRO A 636 -8.95 22.42 -2.27
N ALA A 637 -9.89 23.26 -1.88
CA ALA A 637 -11.05 22.81 -1.11
C ALA A 637 -11.88 21.83 -1.94
N PRO A 638 -12.46 20.78 -1.31
CA PRO A 638 -13.34 19.83 -2.00
C PRO A 638 -14.48 20.53 -2.75
N LEU A 639 -14.86 20.00 -3.92
CA LEU A 639 -15.96 20.55 -4.71
C LEU A 639 -17.30 20.36 -3.99
N THR A 640 -17.95 21.47 -3.69
CA THR A 640 -19.31 21.47 -3.16
C THR A 640 -20.32 21.78 -4.29
N ARG A 641 -21.56 21.31 -4.14
CA ARG A 641 -22.59 21.35 -5.18
C ARG A 641 -23.86 22.06 -4.70
N LYS A 642 -24.62 22.60 -5.67
CA LYS A 642 -25.98 23.13 -5.44
C LYS A 642 -27.04 22.44 -6.30
N ALA A 643 -26.65 21.64 -7.30
CA ALA A 643 -27.57 20.96 -8.24
C ALA A 643 -27.02 19.58 -8.65
N VAL A 644 -27.91 18.67 -9.00
CA VAL A 644 -27.59 17.32 -9.50
C VAL A 644 -27.36 17.36 -11.02
N VAL A 645 -26.35 16.64 -11.48
CA VAL A 645 -26.09 16.39 -12.90
C VAL A 645 -26.66 15.02 -13.27
N LYS A 646 -27.52 14.94 -14.27
CA LYS A 646 -28.09 13.67 -14.76
C LYS A 646 -27.24 13.10 -15.90
N LEU A 647 -27.18 11.77 -15.99
CA LEU A 647 -26.47 11.06 -17.06
C LEU A 647 -27.00 11.44 -18.45
N SER A 648 -28.32 11.63 -18.57
CA SER A 648 -29.01 12.09 -19.79
C SER A 648 -28.57 13.48 -20.26
N ASP A 649 -28.04 14.30 -19.37
CA ASP A 649 -27.66 15.70 -19.69
C ASP A 649 -26.20 15.77 -20.17
N ILE A 650 -25.49 14.65 -20.15
CA ILE A 650 -24.06 14.57 -20.51
C ILE A 650 -23.91 14.05 -21.93
N GLN A 651 -23.24 14.83 -22.76
CA GLN A 651 -22.91 14.45 -24.14
C GLN A 651 -21.40 14.31 -24.33
N PRO A 652 -20.95 13.40 -25.22
CA PRO A 652 -19.55 13.39 -25.64
C PRO A 652 -19.10 14.77 -26.11
N GLY A 653 -17.90 15.20 -25.73
CA GLY A 653 -17.37 16.54 -25.96
C GLY A 653 -17.67 17.55 -24.84
N THR A 654 -18.53 17.24 -23.88
CA THR A 654 -18.78 18.11 -22.70
C THR A 654 -17.57 18.17 -21.80
N ILE A 655 -17.13 19.36 -21.42
CA ILE A 655 -16.08 19.59 -20.43
C ILE A 655 -16.72 19.80 -19.06
N MET A 656 -16.28 19.04 -18.08
CA MET A 656 -16.80 19.07 -16.72
C MET A 656 -15.65 19.14 -15.70
N GLN A 657 -15.94 19.65 -14.50
CA GLN A 657 -15.05 19.45 -13.34
C GLN A 657 -15.44 18.18 -12.60
N GLY A 658 -14.44 17.43 -12.19
CA GLY A 658 -14.64 16.23 -11.38
C GLY A 658 -13.52 16.06 -10.36
N THR A 659 -13.82 15.29 -9.32
CA THR A 659 -12.87 14.97 -8.26
C THR A 659 -12.37 13.54 -8.43
N VAL A 660 -11.06 13.32 -8.40
CA VAL A 660 -10.46 11.99 -8.45
C VAL A 660 -10.87 11.19 -7.20
N ARG A 661 -11.56 10.05 -7.40
CA ARG A 661 -12.00 9.16 -6.33
C ARG A 661 -11.04 8.02 -6.04
N ASN A 662 -10.48 7.45 -7.09
CA ASN A 662 -9.61 6.28 -6.97
C ASN A 662 -8.66 6.19 -8.17
N ILE A 663 -7.46 5.68 -7.92
CA ILE A 663 -6.43 5.44 -8.93
C ILE A 663 -6.16 3.94 -8.99
N THR A 664 -6.06 3.42 -10.22
CA THR A 664 -5.72 2.03 -10.52
C THR A 664 -4.60 1.99 -11.56
N ASP A 665 -3.99 0.84 -11.79
CA ASP A 665 -2.93 0.68 -12.81
C ASP A 665 -3.36 1.07 -14.22
N PHE A 666 -4.64 0.86 -14.53
CA PHE A 666 -5.19 1.08 -15.87
C PHE A 666 -5.87 2.44 -16.06
N GLY A 667 -6.06 3.22 -14.99
CA GLY A 667 -6.68 4.53 -15.09
C GLY A 667 -7.17 5.12 -13.79
N VAL A 668 -7.93 6.20 -13.92
CA VAL A 668 -8.38 7.05 -12.83
C VAL A 668 -9.90 7.15 -12.82
N PHE A 669 -10.51 6.87 -11.69
CA PHE A 669 -11.96 7.07 -11.50
C PHE A 669 -12.23 8.47 -10.97
N VAL A 670 -13.04 9.23 -11.69
CA VAL A 670 -13.36 10.62 -11.40
C VAL A 670 -14.86 10.79 -11.16
N ASP A 671 -15.20 11.39 -10.05
CA ASP A 671 -16.56 11.80 -9.73
C ASP A 671 -16.88 13.13 -10.44
N ILE A 672 -17.72 13.09 -11.45
CA ILE A 672 -18.19 14.25 -12.20
C ILE A 672 -19.59 14.70 -11.81
N GLY A 673 -20.10 14.22 -10.64
CA GLY A 673 -21.40 14.64 -10.13
C GLY A 673 -22.56 13.75 -10.50
N ILE A 674 -22.31 12.54 -10.96
CA ILE A 674 -23.32 11.53 -11.28
C ILE A 674 -23.10 10.25 -10.47
N LYS A 675 -24.08 9.34 -10.49
CA LYS A 675 -24.10 8.10 -9.71
C LYS A 675 -22.85 7.24 -9.91
N THR A 676 -22.34 7.17 -11.13
CA THR A 676 -21.19 6.34 -11.49
C THR A 676 -19.99 7.21 -11.79
N ALA A 677 -18.85 6.92 -11.16
CA ALA A 677 -17.62 7.60 -11.49
C ALA A 677 -17.22 7.34 -12.95
N GLY A 678 -16.81 8.38 -13.67
CA GLY A 678 -16.24 8.26 -14.99
C GLY A 678 -14.81 7.71 -14.92
N LEU A 679 -14.37 7.00 -15.95
CA LEU A 679 -13.01 6.44 -16.04
C LEU A 679 -12.19 7.24 -17.04
N ILE A 680 -11.06 7.78 -16.59
CA ILE A 680 -9.97 8.22 -17.46
C ILE A 680 -9.02 7.04 -17.62
N HIS A 681 -9.00 6.40 -18.78
CA HIS A 681 -8.01 5.36 -19.07
C HIS A 681 -6.60 5.95 -19.08
N ILE A 682 -5.58 5.18 -18.73
CA ILE A 682 -4.18 5.65 -18.63
C ILE A 682 -3.70 6.35 -19.91
N SER A 683 -4.18 5.92 -21.09
CA SER A 683 -3.89 6.55 -22.38
C SER A 683 -4.54 7.93 -22.58
N GLU A 684 -5.53 8.28 -21.76
CA GLU A 684 -6.29 9.53 -21.82
C GLU A 684 -5.86 10.55 -20.73
N LEU A 685 -4.85 10.22 -19.93
CA LEU A 685 -4.33 11.09 -18.87
C LEU A 685 -3.37 12.16 -19.38
N SER A 686 -2.51 11.84 -20.34
CA SER A 686 -1.49 12.76 -20.85
C SER A 686 -1.13 12.47 -22.30
N ASN A 687 -0.57 13.48 -22.98
CA ASN A 687 0.02 13.34 -24.32
C ASN A 687 1.37 12.61 -24.30
N ARG A 688 2.01 12.48 -23.12
CA ARG A 688 3.23 11.71 -22.91
C ARG A 688 2.89 10.33 -22.38
N ARG A 689 3.75 9.34 -22.64
CA ARG A 689 3.57 7.99 -22.09
C ARG A 689 3.64 8.04 -20.57
N VAL A 690 2.53 7.73 -19.92
CA VAL A 690 2.40 7.63 -18.45
C VAL A 690 2.78 6.21 -18.04
N LYS A 691 3.65 6.05 -17.08
CA LYS A 691 4.00 4.73 -16.51
C LYS A 691 2.96 4.28 -15.51
N HIS A 692 2.54 5.18 -14.66
CA HIS A 692 1.52 4.94 -13.65
C HIS A 692 0.60 6.16 -13.51
N PRO A 693 -0.74 5.99 -13.42
CA PRO A 693 -1.67 7.11 -13.29
C PRO A 693 -1.39 8.06 -12.13
N ALA A 694 -0.89 7.55 -11.01
CA ALA A 694 -0.50 8.35 -9.84
C ALA A 694 0.70 9.32 -10.10
N ASP A 695 1.43 9.13 -11.21
CA ASP A 695 2.49 10.07 -11.63
C ASP A 695 1.90 11.39 -12.18
N VAL A 696 0.61 11.41 -12.50
CA VAL A 696 -0.07 12.53 -13.18
C VAL A 696 -1.11 13.17 -12.30
N VAL A 697 -1.86 12.40 -11.52
CA VAL A 697 -2.99 12.86 -10.70
C VAL A 697 -3.02 12.17 -9.34
N ALA A 698 -3.63 12.83 -8.37
CA ALA A 698 -3.80 12.34 -7.00
C ALA A 698 -5.29 12.17 -6.65
N VAL A 699 -5.63 11.26 -5.72
CA VAL A 699 -6.99 11.14 -5.19
C VAL A 699 -7.35 12.45 -4.48
N GLY A 700 -8.54 12.98 -4.77
CA GLY A 700 -8.98 14.29 -4.29
C GLY A 700 -8.68 15.45 -5.23
N ASP A 701 -7.85 15.25 -6.26
CA ASP A 701 -7.59 16.29 -7.26
C ASP A 701 -8.88 16.68 -8.00
N ILE A 702 -9.01 17.99 -8.24
CA ILE A 702 -10.08 18.55 -9.05
C ILE A 702 -9.58 18.72 -10.47
N LEU A 703 -10.12 17.95 -11.38
CA LEU A 703 -9.71 17.92 -12.78
C LEU A 703 -10.80 18.52 -13.69
N LYS A 704 -10.39 19.26 -14.71
CA LYS A 704 -11.23 19.50 -15.88
C LYS A 704 -11.08 18.31 -16.81
N VAL A 705 -12.18 17.62 -17.09
CA VAL A 705 -12.20 16.42 -17.93
C VAL A 705 -13.21 16.57 -19.06
N MET A 706 -12.91 16.00 -20.22
CA MET A 706 -13.82 15.92 -21.34
C MET A 706 -14.47 14.54 -21.38
N VAL A 707 -15.77 14.50 -21.55
CA VAL A 707 -16.52 13.26 -21.76
C VAL A 707 -16.24 12.75 -23.17
N ILE A 708 -15.71 11.54 -23.30
CA ILE A 708 -15.42 10.93 -24.61
C ILE A 708 -16.43 9.87 -25.03
N SER A 709 -17.07 9.22 -24.06
CA SER A 709 -18.10 8.21 -24.30
C SER A 709 -19.08 8.11 -23.16
N VAL A 710 -20.35 7.82 -23.47
CA VAL A 710 -21.40 7.54 -22.48
C VAL A 710 -22.10 6.25 -22.89
N ASP A 711 -22.04 5.22 -22.04
CA ASP A 711 -22.78 3.97 -22.18
C ASP A 711 -23.91 3.95 -21.15
N GLU A 712 -25.08 4.43 -21.51
CA GLU A 712 -26.25 4.50 -20.62
C GLU A 712 -26.71 3.13 -20.13
N LYS A 713 -26.60 2.08 -20.96
CA LYS A 713 -27.03 0.71 -20.59
C LYS A 713 -26.17 0.11 -19.51
N ARG A 714 -24.88 0.38 -19.53
CA ARG A 714 -23.90 -0.12 -18.56
C ARG A 714 -23.55 0.91 -17.49
N GLY A 715 -24.08 2.13 -17.59
CA GLY A 715 -23.76 3.24 -16.68
C GLY A 715 -22.27 3.62 -16.69
N ARG A 716 -21.58 3.46 -17.82
CA ARG A 716 -20.13 3.74 -17.93
C ARG A 716 -19.89 5.02 -18.69
N ILE A 717 -18.93 5.81 -18.21
CA ILE A 717 -18.52 7.06 -18.84
C ILE A 717 -17.01 7.03 -19.03
N GLY A 718 -16.59 7.23 -20.27
CA GLY A 718 -15.21 7.46 -20.62
C GLY A 718 -14.88 8.94 -20.55
N LEU A 719 -13.78 9.27 -19.90
CA LEU A 719 -13.28 10.63 -19.70
C LEU A 719 -11.88 10.77 -20.25
N SER A 720 -11.51 12.00 -20.65
CA SER A 720 -10.17 12.35 -21.11
C SER A 720 -9.68 13.63 -20.44
N LEU A 721 -8.54 13.57 -19.80
CA LEU A 721 -7.85 14.73 -19.25
C LEU A 721 -7.06 15.46 -20.36
N LYS A 722 -6.38 14.69 -21.23
CA LYS A 722 -5.57 15.26 -22.33
C LYS A 722 -6.40 16.06 -23.33
N GLN A 723 -7.61 15.58 -23.68
CA GLN A 723 -8.49 16.29 -24.62
C GLN A 723 -9.10 17.55 -23.99
N ALA A 724 -9.40 17.52 -22.68
CA ALA A 724 -9.86 18.70 -21.97
C ALA A 724 -8.78 19.81 -21.91
N GLN A 725 -7.50 19.42 -21.78
CA GLN A 725 -6.37 20.36 -21.80
C GLN A 725 -6.11 20.94 -23.20
N GLN A 726 -6.43 20.21 -24.26
CA GLN A 726 -6.28 20.69 -25.64
C GLN A 726 -7.42 21.63 -26.07
N ALA A 727 -8.58 21.52 -25.44
CA ALA A 727 -9.76 22.32 -25.73
C ALA A 727 -9.90 23.58 -24.86
N SER A 728 -9.06 23.71 -23.81
CA SER A 728 -8.95 24.88 -22.93
C SER A 728 -7.87 25.82 -23.41
#